data_89e8b8f9e21a5c2bca99315c426439d8
#
_entry.id   89e8b8f9e21a5c2bca99315c426439d8
#
_cell.length_a   1.000
_cell.length_b   1.000
_cell.length_c   1.000
_cell.angle_alpha   90.00
_cell.angle_beta   90.00
_cell.angle_gamma   90.00
#
_symmetry.space_group_name_H-M   'P 1'
#
loop_
_entity.id
_entity.type
_entity.pdbx_description
1 polymer ?
#
loop_
_entity_poly.entity_id
_entity_poly.type
_entity_poly.pdbx_seq_one_letter_code
_entity_poly.pdbx_strand_id
1 'polypeptide(L)'
;MTKEKIKDLIAKMTLEEKAAMCSGADFWHTESCERLGIPASMVSDGPHGLRKQDDKADHLGVNESIKAVCFPAGCGTAASFNRDLLYHMGETLGNECQAEGVSVILGPAVNIKRSPLCGRNFEYYSEDPLVASEIAGSLIRGVQSKHVGTSLKHFLANNQETRRMSVNEIIDERTLNEIYLAAFEGAVKKAKPWTVMCSYNRINGTYTAAHHKYLTETLRDKWGFDGYVMSDWGAVNDRVEDLKAGLDLEMPSSMGVNDQLIVEAVQNGTLEEQVLDTAVERILNIVYRYNENRDTEAVFDLDHDHEVAKKVAEETIVLLKNENVLPLTEGEEIAFIGKYAKKPRYQGGGSSHINSHKITGALDAAEAAGNTHIVYAQGFDDKEDKTDEVLLAEAVETAKKAKVAVIFAGLPDAFESEGFDRKHMRMPDCQNELIERVAVVQPNTIVVLHNGAPVEMPWADRVKGILEAYLGGQAVGGAEYDILFGKVNPSAKLPETFPKQLEDNPSYLAGFGEGDHVEYREGIFVGYRYYDKKKMDVLFPFGYGLSYTTFAYSNLCLDKKTMKDTEELTVSVDVTNTGDRAGKEVVQLYVADKESTVIRPVKELRDFVKIELAPGETKTVTFTLGKRAFAYYDVQIHDWQVETGEFEILIGASSRDIALRDTVTVESTVKIPFHYTTDTTMGDIMSRPEAWKLVQSVLSKGMFGQGSEVNEGGDAAKEAISDEMNAAMLQYMPLRGPVSFGGGVSMADVQKLVDRLNAMEK
;
A
#
# COMPACT_ATOMS: atom_id res chain seq x y z
N MET A 1 0.88 24.29 -24.06
CA MET A 1 -0.35 25.11 -24.29
C MET A 1 -0.65 25.92 -23.06
N THR A 2 -1.08 27.21 -23.18
CA THR A 2 -1.49 28.01 -22.01
C THR A 2 -2.95 27.72 -21.65
N LYS A 3 -3.31 27.94 -20.37
CA LYS A 3 -4.71 27.76 -19.92
C LYS A 3 -5.71 28.63 -20.69
N GLU A 4 -5.32 29.84 -21.06
CA GLU A 4 -6.16 30.75 -21.85
C GLU A 4 -6.44 30.15 -23.24
N LYS A 5 -5.42 29.60 -23.92
CA LYS A 5 -5.60 28.96 -25.22
C LYS A 5 -6.50 27.72 -25.16
N ILE A 6 -6.40 26.95 -24.08
CA ILE A 6 -7.29 25.81 -23.86
C ILE A 6 -8.73 26.27 -23.69
N LYS A 7 -8.98 27.32 -22.89
CA LYS A 7 -10.30 27.92 -22.73
C LYS A 7 -10.88 28.46 -24.06
N ASP A 8 -10.03 29.08 -24.88
CA ASP A 8 -10.42 29.54 -26.23
C ASP A 8 -10.78 28.37 -27.17
N LEU A 9 -10.15 27.20 -27.00
CA LEU A 9 -10.54 26.00 -27.76
C LEU A 9 -11.88 25.47 -27.26
N ILE A 10 -12.06 25.34 -25.94
CA ILE A 10 -13.31 24.86 -25.32
C ILE A 10 -14.49 25.74 -25.74
N ALA A 11 -14.31 27.06 -25.75
CA ALA A 11 -15.36 28.02 -26.19
C ALA A 11 -15.76 27.86 -27.69
N LYS A 12 -14.93 27.20 -28.51
CA LYS A 12 -15.22 26.92 -29.94
C LYS A 12 -15.78 25.52 -30.17
N MET A 13 -15.76 24.65 -29.16
CA MET A 13 -16.30 23.28 -29.22
C MET A 13 -17.84 23.32 -29.20
N THR A 14 -18.45 22.40 -29.95
CA THR A 14 -19.88 22.11 -29.75
C THR A 14 -20.09 21.31 -28.47
N LEU A 15 -21.32 21.22 -28.02
CA LEU A 15 -21.65 20.45 -26.83
C LEU A 15 -21.32 18.95 -27.00
N GLU A 16 -21.59 18.42 -28.21
CA GLU A 16 -21.26 17.03 -28.58
C GLU A 16 -19.75 16.78 -28.59
N GLU A 17 -18.96 17.73 -29.11
CA GLU A 17 -17.49 17.63 -29.08
C GLU A 17 -16.95 17.66 -27.65
N LYS A 18 -17.52 18.51 -26.77
CA LYS A 18 -17.14 18.52 -25.34
C LYS A 18 -17.47 17.20 -24.65
N ALA A 19 -18.66 16.66 -24.90
CA ALA A 19 -19.08 15.39 -24.32
C ALA A 19 -18.18 14.24 -24.79
N ALA A 20 -17.88 14.17 -26.09
CA ALA A 20 -16.98 13.17 -26.66
C ALA A 20 -15.56 13.24 -26.08
N MET A 21 -15.02 14.45 -25.81
CA MET A 21 -13.72 14.60 -25.15
C MET A 21 -13.65 13.96 -23.74
N CYS A 22 -14.78 13.74 -23.10
CA CYS A 22 -14.87 13.11 -21.79
C CYS A 22 -15.04 11.57 -21.86
N SER A 23 -14.92 10.99 -23.06
CA SER A 23 -14.93 9.54 -23.31
C SER A 23 -13.70 9.15 -24.13
N GLY A 24 -13.33 7.86 -24.05
CA GLY A 24 -12.34 7.30 -24.97
C GLY A 24 -12.85 7.27 -26.40
N ALA A 25 -11.97 7.49 -27.38
CA ALA A 25 -12.28 7.27 -28.79
C ALA A 25 -12.40 5.77 -29.11
N ASP A 26 -11.58 4.98 -28.44
CA ASP A 26 -11.51 3.52 -28.55
C ASP A 26 -11.12 2.91 -27.20
N PHE A 27 -10.41 1.79 -27.23
CA PHE A 27 -9.99 1.10 -26.01
C PHE A 27 -8.81 1.77 -25.30
N TRP A 28 -7.94 2.51 -26.03
CA TRP A 28 -6.70 3.08 -25.50
C TRP A 28 -6.50 4.56 -25.76
N HIS A 29 -7.30 5.18 -26.60
CA HIS A 29 -7.09 6.58 -27.00
C HIS A 29 -8.15 7.51 -26.42
N THR A 30 -7.71 8.71 -26.05
CA THR A 30 -8.61 9.84 -25.80
C THR A 30 -9.19 10.31 -27.13
N GLU A 31 -10.36 10.97 -27.10
CA GLU A 31 -10.97 11.52 -28.29
C GLU A 31 -10.10 12.66 -28.90
N SER A 32 -10.25 12.87 -30.20
CA SER A 32 -9.63 13.95 -30.93
C SER A 32 -10.69 14.93 -31.44
N CYS A 33 -10.30 16.17 -31.75
CA CYS A 33 -11.16 17.10 -32.46
C CYS A 33 -10.38 17.72 -33.65
N GLU A 34 -10.44 17.05 -34.81
CA GLU A 34 -9.69 17.46 -35.99
C GLU A 34 -10.01 18.90 -36.40
N ARG A 35 -11.27 19.30 -36.32
CA ARG A 35 -11.74 20.66 -36.67
C ARG A 35 -11.02 21.75 -35.87
N LEU A 36 -10.62 21.47 -34.68
CA LEU A 36 -9.90 22.38 -33.76
C LEU A 36 -8.41 22.05 -33.61
N GLY A 37 -7.93 21.02 -34.30
CA GLY A 37 -6.54 20.58 -34.24
C GLY A 37 -6.16 19.98 -32.86
N ILE A 38 -7.13 19.37 -32.17
CA ILE A 38 -6.90 18.67 -30.91
C ILE A 38 -6.52 17.23 -31.21
N PRO A 39 -5.30 16.78 -30.85
CA PRO A 39 -4.87 15.42 -31.12
C PRO A 39 -5.44 14.41 -30.09
N ALA A 40 -5.59 13.15 -30.50
CA ALA A 40 -5.75 12.04 -29.58
C ALA A 40 -4.44 11.78 -28.82
N SER A 41 -4.55 11.14 -27.67
CA SER A 41 -3.42 10.67 -26.88
C SER A 41 -3.65 9.23 -26.46
N MET A 42 -2.61 8.39 -26.55
CA MET A 42 -2.67 7.01 -26.15
C MET A 42 -2.38 6.84 -24.67
N VAL A 43 -3.21 6.09 -23.95
CA VAL A 43 -2.92 5.54 -22.63
C VAL A 43 -2.65 4.04 -22.77
N SER A 44 -1.86 3.45 -21.90
CA SER A 44 -1.53 2.02 -21.99
C SER A 44 -1.31 1.40 -20.63
N ASP A 45 -1.72 0.14 -20.45
CA ASP A 45 -1.37 -0.65 -19.28
C ASP A 45 0.14 -0.79 -19.12
N GLY A 46 0.55 -1.07 -17.89
CA GLY A 46 1.91 -1.42 -17.59
C GLY A 46 2.48 -0.81 -16.30
N PRO A 47 2.02 -1.22 -15.09
CA PRO A 47 2.56 -0.70 -13.84
C PRO A 47 4.02 -1.11 -13.58
N HIS A 48 4.51 -2.14 -14.27
CA HIS A 48 5.89 -2.64 -14.16
C HIS A 48 6.52 -3.02 -15.51
N GLY A 49 6.07 -2.40 -16.61
CA GLY A 49 6.52 -2.60 -17.97
C GLY A 49 5.45 -2.13 -18.95
N LEU A 50 5.80 -1.88 -20.19
CA LEU A 50 4.86 -1.37 -21.17
C LEU A 50 4.01 -2.50 -21.78
N ARG A 51 2.68 -2.42 -21.69
CA ARG A 51 1.74 -3.33 -22.36
C ARG A 51 0.94 -2.59 -23.43
N LYS A 52 1.59 -2.23 -24.52
CA LYS A 52 0.94 -1.56 -25.63
C LYS A 52 0.32 -2.57 -26.62
N GLN A 53 -0.94 -2.38 -26.97
CA GLN A 53 -1.66 -3.15 -28.01
C GLN A 53 -2.00 -2.23 -29.18
N ASP A 54 -1.59 -2.61 -30.39
CA ASP A 54 -1.79 -1.76 -31.58
C ASP A 54 -3.07 -2.10 -32.37
N ASP A 55 -3.33 -3.41 -32.59
CA ASP A 55 -4.38 -3.83 -33.56
C ASP A 55 -5.68 -4.33 -32.91
N LYS A 56 -5.60 -5.04 -31.79
CA LYS A 56 -6.75 -5.62 -31.09
C LYS A 56 -6.60 -5.45 -29.59
N ALA A 57 -7.45 -4.61 -29.05
CA ALA A 57 -7.43 -4.31 -27.63
C ALA A 57 -8.25 -5.30 -26.80
N ASP A 58 -7.78 -5.61 -25.61
CA ASP A 58 -8.51 -6.35 -24.58
C ASP A 58 -7.95 -6.08 -23.16
N HIS A 59 -8.74 -6.39 -22.12
CA HIS A 59 -8.35 -6.25 -20.73
C HIS A 59 -7.43 -7.35 -20.20
N LEU A 60 -7.50 -8.55 -20.78
CA LEU A 60 -7.03 -9.77 -20.13
C LEU A 60 -5.73 -10.31 -20.69
N GLY A 61 -5.19 -9.67 -21.75
CA GLY A 61 -3.98 -10.14 -22.43
C GLY A 61 -4.23 -11.31 -23.37
N VAL A 62 -5.46 -11.45 -23.89
CA VAL A 62 -5.83 -12.45 -24.88
C VAL A 62 -5.21 -12.10 -26.24
N ASN A 63 -5.16 -10.82 -26.59
CA ASN A 63 -4.48 -10.33 -27.78
C ASN A 63 -3.05 -9.91 -27.45
N GLU A 64 -2.14 -10.13 -28.40
CA GLU A 64 -0.72 -9.81 -28.22
C GLU A 64 -0.52 -8.30 -28.04
N SER A 65 0.41 -7.94 -27.17
CA SER A 65 1.00 -6.62 -27.06
C SER A 65 2.39 -6.61 -27.68
N ILE A 66 2.97 -5.43 -27.85
CA ILE A 66 4.36 -5.30 -28.31
C ILE A 66 5.32 -6.04 -27.37
N LYS A 67 6.49 -6.38 -27.89
CA LYS A 67 7.59 -6.87 -27.05
C LYS A 67 8.16 -5.72 -26.24
N ALA A 68 8.20 -5.89 -24.92
CA ALA A 68 8.67 -4.89 -23.97
C ALA A 68 9.49 -5.52 -22.85
N VAL A 69 9.98 -4.70 -21.93
CA VAL A 69 10.69 -5.19 -20.73
C VAL A 69 9.73 -5.30 -19.56
N CYS A 70 9.69 -6.48 -18.97
CA CYS A 70 8.97 -6.72 -17.72
C CYS A 70 9.92 -6.54 -16.53
N PHE A 71 9.77 -5.44 -15.81
CA PHE A 71 10.45 -5.18 -14.55
C PHE A 71 9.80 -5.99 -13.40
N PRO A 72 10.44 -6.05 -12.21
CA PRO A 72 9.80 -6.62 -11.03
C PRO A 72 8.46 -5.96 -10.72
N ALA A 73 7.46 -6.76 -10.36
CA ALA A 73 6.13 -6.28 -10.00
C ALA A 73 6.13 -5.46 -8.70
N GLY A 74 5.02 -4.77 -8.39
CA GLY A 74 4.89 -3.87 -7.25
C GLY A 74 5.31 -4.49 -5.90
N CYS A 75 4.93 -5.75 -5.66
CA CYS A 75 5.32 -6.50 -4.46
C CYS A 75 6.85 -6.62 -4.29
N GLY A 76 7.56 -6.88 -5.38
CA GLY A 76 9.03 -6.96 -5.39
C GLY A 76 9.67 -5.58 -5.28
N THR A 77 9.24 -4.61 -6.13
CA THR A 77 9.84 -3.27 -6.13
C THR A 77 9.71 -2.57 -4.78
N ALA A 78 8.62 -2.79 -4.05
CA ALA A 78 8.45 -2.28 -2.69
C ALA A 78 9.49 -2.86 -1.71
N ALA A 79 9.88 -4.12 -1.88
CA ALA A 79 10.90 -4.77 -1.04
C ALA A 79 12.29 -4.13 -1.17
N SER A 80 12.54 -3.37 -2.24
CA SER A 80 13.79 -2.64 -2.39
C SER A 80 14.00 -1.55 -1.34
N PHE A 81 12.94 -0.92 -0.84
CA PHE A 81 12.99 0.28 0.01
C PHE A 81 13.95 1.35 -0.55
N ASN A 82 14.08 1.41 -1.88
CA ASN A 82 15.05 2.26 -2.56
C ASN A 82 14.36 3.24 -3.52
N ARG A 83 14.24 4.49 -3.09
CA ARG A 83 13.60 5.56 -3.86
C ARG A 83 14.34 5.86 -5.17
N ASP A 84 15.67 5.85 -5.15
CA ASP A 84 16.49 6.17 -6.33
C ASP A 84 16.40 5.07 -7.39
N LEU A 85 16.39 3.80 -6.95
CA LEU A 85 16.20 2.66 -7.85
C LEU A 85 14.89 2.77 -8.62
N LEU A 86 13.80 3.09 -7.92
CA LEU A 86 12.47 3.21 -8.54
C LEU A 86 12.36 4.47 -9.43
N TYR A 87 13.08 5.53 -9.09
CA TYR A 87 13.20 6.69 -9.98
C TYR A 87 13.86 6.29 -11.31
N HIS A 88 14.99 5.57 -11.28
CA HIS A 88 15.70 5.12 -12.49
C HIS A 88 14.90 4.06 -13.29
N MET A 89 14.23 3.13 -12.61
CA MET A 89 13.28 2.24 -13.29
C MET A 89 12.20 3.05 -14.02
N GLY A 90 11.67 4.10 -13.38
CA GLY A 90 10.69 5.00 -13.98
C GLY A 90 11.24 5.76 -15.19
N GLU A 91 12.50 6.20 -15.16
CA GLU A 91 13.15 6.83 -16.32
C GLU A 91 13.22 5.87 -17.53
N THR A 92 13.58 4.60 -17.27
CA THR A 92 13.66 3.58 -18.33
C THR A 92 12.27 3.32 -18.93
N LEU A 93 11.26 3.06 -18.09
CA LEU A 93 9.88 2.87 -18.55
C LEU A 93 9.33 4.11 -19.29
N GLY A 94 9.66 5.31 -18.84
CA GLY A 94 9.28 6.56 -19.51
C GLY A 94 9.91 6.70 -20.89
N ASN A 95 11.15 6.25 -21.10
CA ASN A 95 11.79 6.22 -22.40
C ASN A 95 11.12 5.23 -23.35
N GLU A 96 10.77 4.01 -22.87
CA GLU A 96 10.00 3.05 -23.66
C GLU A 96 8.65 3.64 -24.08
N CYS A 97 7.94 4.32 -23.17
CA CYS A 97 6.66 4.98 -23.48
C CYS A 97 6.82 6.11 -24.50
N GLN A 98 7.87 6.92 -24.44
CA GLN A 98 8.14 7.96 -25.44
C GLN A 98 8.37 7.36 -26.82
N ALA A 99 9.20 6.32 -26.92
CA ALA A 99 9.50 5.64 -28.17
C ALA A 99 8.24 5.03 -28.81
N GLU A 100 7.35 4.48 -27.97
CA GLU A 100 6.11 3.85 -28.41
C GLU A 100 4.92 4.82 -28.53
N GLY A 101 5.11 6.11 -28.26
CA GLY A 101 4.08 7.13 -28.40
C GLY A 101 2.97 7.07 -27.36
N VAL A 102 3.24 6.48 -26.19
CA VAL A 102 2.30 6.39 -25.07
C VAL A 102 2.38 7.64 -24.21
N SER A 103 1.25 8.31 -24.04
CA SER A 103 1.17 9.58 -23.31
C SER A 103 1.04 9.41 -21.79
N VAL A 104 0.35 8.34 -21.36
CA VAL A 104 0.12 8.02 -19.95
C VAL A 104 0.23 6.51 -19.75
N ILE A 105 1.10 6.08 -18.87
CA ILE A 105 1.16 4.69 -18.40
C ILE A 105 0.19 4.47 -17.22
N LEU A 106 -0.61 3.38 -17.26
CA LEU A 106 -1.63 3.09 -16.25
C LEU A 106 -1.03 2.37 -15.03
N GLY A 107 -0.41 3.14 -14.19
CA GLY A 107 0.27 2.75 -12.97
C GLY A 107 0.99 3.94 -12.34
N PRO A 108 1.56 3.74 -11.13
CA PRO A 108 1.56 2.55 -10.29
C PRO A 108 0.26 2.30 -9.52
N ALA A 109 0.08 1.06 -9.01
CA ALA A 109 -1.06 0.66 -8.19
C ALA A 109 -0.69 0.60 -6.71
N VAL A 110 -1.30 1.46 -5.87
CA VAL A 110 -0.89 1.67 -4.46
C VAL A 110 -1.92 1.22 -3.44
N ASN A 111 -2.87 0.37 -3.82
CA ASN A 111 -3.82 -0.19 -2.88
C ASN A 111 -3.10 -0.96 -1.76
N ILE A 112 -3.62 -0.87 -0.55
CA ILE A 112 -3.02 -1.51 0.62
C ILE A 112 -3.22 -3.03 0.58
N LYS A 113 -2.19 -3.79 0.89
CA LYS A 113 -2.25 -5.24 1.05
C LYS A 113 -2.98 -5.59 2.35
N ARG A 114 -4.32 -5.57 2.31
CA ARG A 114 -5.20 -5.81 3.45
C ARG A 114 -5.27 -7.30 3.81
N SER A 115 -5.52 -8.12 2.81
CA SER A 115 -5.61 -9.59 2.92
C SER A 115 -4.53 -10.23 2.06
N PRO A 116 -3.83 -11.27 2.56
CA PRO A 116 -2.87 -12.02 1.74
C PRO A 116 -3.53 -12.76 0.58
N LEU A 117 -4.86 -12.85 0.57
CA LEU A 117 -5.62 -13.56 -0.45
C LEU A 117 -6.02 -12.70 -1.64
N CYS A 118 -5.88 -11.36 -1.59
CA CYS A 118 -6.24 -10.50 -2.72
C CYS A 118 -5.46 -10.88 -3.97
N GLY A 119 -6.17 -11.17 -5.06
CA GLY A 119 -5.57 -11.67 -6.30
C GLY A 119 -4.58 -10.71 -6.95
N ARG A 120 -4.74 -9.40 -6.74
CA ARG A 120 -3.87 -8.35 -7.28
C ARG A 120 -2.76 -7.87 -6.33
N ASN A 121 -2.52 -8.57 -5.20
CA ASN A 121 -1.44 -8.20 -4.29
C ASN A 121 -0.05 -8.15 -4.96
N PHE A 122 0.15 -8.92 -6.03
CA PHE A 122 1.42 -8.92 -6.76
C PHE A 122 1.77 -7.56 -7.38
N GLU A 123 0.78 -6.75 -7.79
CA GLU A 123 1.03 -5.42 -8.34
C GLU A 123 0.97 -4.30 -7.28
N TYR A 124 0.46 -4.60 -6.06
CA TYR A 124 0.40 -3.65 -4.95
C TYR A 124 1.70 -3.66 -4.15
N TYR A 125 2.04 -2.51 -3.56
CA TYR A 125 3.34 -2.30 -2.94
C TYR A 125 3.44 -2.86 -1.54
N SER A 126 2.60 -2.44 -0.60
CA SER A 126 2.82 -2.68 0.83
C SER A 126 1.54 -2.74 1.65
N GLU A 127 1.62 -3.33 2.84
CA GLU A 127 0.65 -3.16 3.92
C GLU A 127 0.79 -1.81 4.64
N ASP A 128 1.91 -1.10 4.40
CA ASP A 128 2.20 0.21 4.98
C ASP A 128 2.03 1.33 3.95
N PRO A 129 1.15 2.33 4.23
CA PRO A 129 0.87 3.40 3.28
C PRO A 129 2.07 4.32 3.01
N LEU A 130 3.04 4.45 3.93
CA LEU A 130 4.25 5.24 3.69
C LEU A 130 5.13 4.57 2.65
N VAL A 131 5.41 3.26 2.79
CA VAL A 131 6.20 2.50 1.81
C VAL A 131 5.52 2.55 0.44
N ALA A 132 4.20 2.28 0.39
CA ALA A 132 3.45 2.34 -0.87
C ALA A 132 3.58 3.71 -1.55
N SER A 133 3.38 4.81 -0.81
CA SER A 133 3.44 6.16 -1.37
C SER A 133 4.84 6.59 -1.80
N GLU A 134 5.88 6.25 -1.04
CA GLU A 134 7.26 6.68 -1.31
C GLU A 134 7.85 5.97 -2.53
N ILE A 135 7.66 4.66 -2.60
CA ILE A 135 8.18 3.84 -3.70
C ILE A 135 7.43 4.16 -5.00
N ALA A 136 6.09 4.19 -4.95
CA ALA A 136 5.28 4.60 -6.10
C ALA A 136 5.56 6.05 -6.53
N GLY A 137 5.69 6.97 -5.57
CA GLY A 137 6.02 8.36 -5.87
C GLY A 137 7.36 8.53 -6.58
N SER A 138 8.35 7.69 -6.27
CA SER A 138 9.63 7.69 -6.97
C SER A 138 9.52 7.20 -8.41
N LEU A 139 8.78 6.11 -8.65
CA LEU A 139 8.46 5.63 -10.00
C LEU A 139 7.74 6.70 -10.83
N ILE A 140 6.71 7.34 -10.26
CA ILE A 140 5.97 8.42 -10.92
C ILE A 140 6.91 9.55 -11.37
N ARG A 141 7.79 10.02 -10.48
CA ARG A 141 8.75 11.09 -10.82
C ARG A 141 9.71 10.65 -11.93
N GLY A 142 10.17 9.40 -11.91
CA GLY A 142 11.03 8.84 -12.95
C GLY A 142 10.36 8.84 -14.32
N VAL A 143 9.15 8.27 -14.43
CA VAL A 143 8.37 8.25 -15.68
C VAL A 143 8.09 9.68 -16.17
N GLN A 144 7.61 10.55 -15.28
CA GLN A 144 7.24 11.92 -15.63
C GLN A 144 8.43 12.80 -15.98
N SER A 145 9.66 12.44 -15.58
CA SER A 145 10.89 13.12 -16.01
C SER A 145 11.15 12.98 -17.53
N LYS A 146 10.53 11.96 -18.15
CA LYS A 146 10.59 11.72 -19.60
C LYS A 146 9.37 12.28 -20.34
N HIS A 147 8.63 13.19 -19.73
CA HIS A 147 7.42 13.80 -20.28
C HIS A 147 6.32 12.81 -20.66
N VAL A 148 6.22 11.71 -19.92
CA VAL A 148 5.14 10.74 -19.96
C VAL A 148 4.34 10.82 -18.68
N GLY A 149 3.02 10.79 -18.76
CA GLY A 149 2.16 10.79 -17.58
C GLY A 149 2.07 9.43 -16.92
N THR A 150 1.63 9.42 -15.67
CA THR A 150 1.28 8.23 -14.91
C THR A 150 -0.17 8.31 -14.46
N SER A 151 -0.86 7.18 -14.35
CA SER A 151 -2.18 7.10 -13.75
C SER A 151 -2.10 6.32 -12.45
N LEU A 152 -2.09 7.03 -11.33
CA LEU A 152 -2.06 6.44 -9.99
C LEU A 152 -3.37 5.70 -9.72
N LYS A 153 -3.32 4.40 -9.37
CA LYS A 153 -4.48 3.52 -9.31
C LYS A 153 -4.48 2.58 -8.10
N HIS A 154 -5.58 1.98 -7.73
CA HIS A 154 -6.98 2.23 -8.12
C HIS A 154 -7.66 3.01 -7.00
N PHE A 155 -8.01 4.23 -7.25
CA PHE A 155 -8.56 5.15 -6.25
C PHE A 155 -10.06 4.92 -6.08
N LEU A 156 -10.56 4.28 -5.01
CA LEU A 156 -9.94 4.04 -3.72
C LEU A 156 -10.32 2.63 -3.21
N ALA A 157 -9.44 2.03 -2.37
CA ALA A 157 -9.71 0.82 -1.59
C ALA A 157 -10.05 -0.45 -2.40
N ASN A 158 -9.58 -0.62 -3.62
CA ASN A 158 -9.72 -1.87 -4.39
C ASN A 158 -8.82 -2.97 -3.80
N ASN A 159 -9.26 -3.62 -2.72
CA ASN A 159 -8.46 -4.56 -1.92
C ASN A 159 -8.92 -6.03 -2.08
N GLN A 160 -9.79 -6.31 -3.04
CA GLN A 160 -10.28 -7.65 -3.40
C GLN A 160 -10.72 -7.71 -4.86
N GLU A 161 -10.65 -8.91 -5.44
CA GLU A 161 -11.19 -9.18 -6.78
C GLU A 161 -12.62 -9.74 -6.73
N THR A 162 -12.94 -10.44 -5.66
CA THR A 162 -14.29 -10.98 -5.42
C THR A 162 -15.32 -9.86 -5.47
N ARG A 163 -16.19 -9.90 -6.50
CA ARG A 163 -17.26 -8.92 -6.74
C ARG A 163 -16.76 -7.48 -6.88
N ARG A 164 -15.54 -7.26 -7.34
CA ARG A 164 -14.90 -5.93 -7.38
C ARG A 164 -15.75 -4.83 -8.01
N MET A 165 -16.58 -5.18 -9.01
CA MET A 165 -17.44 -4.21 -9.72
C MET A 165 -18.75 -3.86 -8.99
N SER A 166 -19.08 -4.53 -7.88
CA SER A 166 -20.33 -4.31 -7.15
C SER A 166 -20.19 -4.26 -5.64
N VAL A 167 -19.04 -4.67 -5.08
CA VAL A 167 -18.83 -4.72 -3.64
C VAL A 167 -18.93 -3.33 -3.01
N ASN A 168 -19.58 -3.28 -1.84
CA ASN A 168 -19.66 -2.09 -1.00
C ASN A 168 -18.80 -2.28 0.24
N GLU A 169 -17.72 -1.56 0.29
CA GLU A 169 -16.74 -1.57 1.37
C GLU A 169 -17.12 -0.56 2.44
N ILE A 170 -17.43 -1.07 3.63
CA ILE A 170 -17.79 -0.25 4.79
C ILE A 170 -16.54 0.01 5.58
N ILE A 171 -16.08 1.25 5.52
CA ILE A 171 -14.82 1.68 6.12
C ILE A 171 -15.06 2.98 6.89
N ASP A 172 -14.71 3.00 8.17
CA ASP A 172 -14.83 4.21 8.97
C ASP A 172 -13.87 5.33 8.49
N GLU A 173 -14.21 6.57 8.81
CA GLU A 173 -13.49 7.74 8.31
C GLU A 173 -12.02 7.78 8.76
N ARG A 174 -11.73 7.37 10.00
CA ARG A 174 -10.36 7.33 10.52
C ARG A 174 -9.52 6.30 9.76
N THR A 175 -10.04 5.09 9.61
CA THR A 175 -9.37 4.01 8.87
C THR A 175 -9.11 4.40 7.42
N LEU A 176 -10.10 5.03 6.75
CA LEU A 176 -9.90 5.54 5.39
C LEU A 176 -8.71 6.50 5.32
N ASN A 177 -8.64 7.50 6.22
CA ASN A 177 -7.59 8.51 6.17
C ASN A 177 -6.22 7.98 6.63
N GLU A 178 -6.15 7.14 7.66
CA GLU A 178 -4.88 6.64 8.19
C GLU A 178 -4.24 5.54 7.33
N ILE A 179 -5.05 4.77 6.60
CA ILE A 179 -4.58 3.58 5.85
C ILE A 179 -4.81 3.74 4.35
N TYR A 180 -6.07 3.75 3.89
CA TYR A 180 -6.39 3.57 2.47
C TYR A 180 -6.18 4.83 1.62
N LEU A 181 -6.49 6.00 2.14
CA LEU A 181 -6.20 7.28 1.50
C LEU A 181 -4.73 7.70 1.63
N ALA A 182 -4.06 7.32 2.73
CA ALA A 182 -2.71 7.79 3.04
C ALA A 182 -1.67 7.42 1.97
N ALA A 183 -1.78 6.23 1.36
CA ALA A 183 -0.90 5.81 0.27
C ALA A 183 -1.04 6.73 -0.97
N PHE A 184 -2.28 7.07 -1.34
CA PHE A 184 -2.57 7.99 -2.43
C PHE A 184 -2.17 9.43 -2.10
N GLU A 185 -2.50 9.91 -0.89
CA GLU A 185 -2.14 11.25 -0.43
C GLU A 185 -0.64 11.52 -0.55
N GLY A 186 0.18 10.59 -0.07
CA GLY A 186 1.63 10.72 -0.13
C GLY A 186 2.14 10.78 -1.57
N ALA A 187 1.67 9.88 -2.44
CA ALA A 187 2.06 9.86 -3.85
C ALA A 187 1.59 11.11 -4.61
N VAL A 188 0.34 11.56 -4.41
CA VAL A 188 -0.20 12.75 -5.06
C VAL A 188 0.55 14.01 -4.65
N LYS A 189 0.76 14.21 -3.35
CA LYS A 189 1.41 15.43 -2.84
C LYS A 189 2.89 15.52 -3.21
N LYS A 190 3.61 14.38 -3.22
CA LYS A 190 5.06 14.34 -3.44
C LYS A 190 5.44 14.19 -4.92
N ALA A 191 4.68 13.43 -5.70
CA ALA A 191 5.04 13.09 -7.07
C ALA A 191 4.14 13.76 -8.12
N LYS A 192 2.96 14.25 -7.76
CA LYS A 192 2.01 14.95 -8.64
C LYS A 192 1.74 14.16 -9.92
N PRO A 193 1.14 12.97 -9.84
CA PRO A 193 0.78 12.18 -11.02
C PRO A 193 -0.08 13.02 -11.97
N TRP A 194 0.08 12.81 -13.27
CA TRP A 194 -0.72 13.56 -14.26
C TRP A 194 -2.17 13.13 -14.25
N THR A 195 -2.43 11.88 -13.91
CA THR A 195 -3.79 11.33 -13.84
C THR A 195 -3.95 10.40 -12.64
N VAL A 196 -5.19 10.16 -12.27
CA VAL A 196 -5.62 9.18 -11.27
C VAL A 196 -6.71 8.32 -11.88
N MET A 197 -6.68 7.01 -11.62
CA MET A 197 -7.73 6.09 -12.04
C MET A 197 -8.61 5.72 -10.85
N CYS A 198 -9.94 5.95 -10.94
CA CYS A 198 -10.86 5.48 -9.91
C CYS A 198 -11.04 3.97 -9.97
N SER A 199 -11.43 3.36 -8.86
CA SER A 199 -11.67 1.92 -8.75
C SER A 199 -13.13 1.55 -9.12
N TYR A 200 -13.43 0.25 -9.12
CA TYR A 200 -14.76 -0.28 -9.44
C TYR A 200 -15.77 -0.25 -8.29
N ASN A 201 -15.29 -0.41 -7.06
CA ASN A 201 -16.07 -0.71 -5.87
C ASN A 201 -16.86 0.50 -5.34
N ARG A 202 -17.74 0.24 -4.40
CA ARG A 202 -18.40 1.27 -3.59
C ARG A 202 -17.67 1.46 -2.27
N ILE A 203 -17.67 2.70 -1.79
CA ILE A 203 -17.23 3.06 -0.44
C ILE A 203 -18.44 3.62 0.30
N ASN A 204 -18.83 2.98 1.40
CA ASN A 204 -19.95 3.41 2.24
C ASN A 204 -21.23 3.70 1.44
N GLY A 205 -21.51 2.86 0.43
CA GLY A 205 -22.71 2.91 -0.40
C GLY A 205 -22.57 3.62 -1.75
N THR A 206 -21.52 4.42 -1.95
CA THR A 206 -21.33 5.21 -3.18
C THR A 206 -20.18 4.63 -4.02
N TYR A 207 -20.39 4.43 -5.33
CA TYR A 207 -19.33 4.06 -6.25
C TYR A 207 -18.23 5.08 -6.26
N THR A 208 -16.97 4.62 -6.35
CA THR A 208 -15.81 5.53 -6.34
C THR A 208 -15.84 6.50 -7.51
N ALA A 209 -16.36 6.09 -8.68
CA ALA A 209 -16.57 6.95 -9.84
C ALA A 209 -17.53 8.14 -9.56
N ALA A 210 -18.55 7.94 -8.70
CA ALA A 210 -19.54 8.94 -8.31
C ALA A 210 -19.26 9.60 -6.94
N HIS A 211 -18.07 9.41 -6.39
CA HIS A 211 -17.80 9.80 -5.01
C HIS A 211 -17.22 11.21 -4.88
N HIS A 212 -18.07 12.24 -4.92
CA HIS A 212 -17.67 13.67 -4.85
C HIS A 212 -16.70 13.98 -3.69
N LYS A 213 -16.99 13.46 -2.46
CA LYS A 213 -16.12 13.68 -1.29
C LYS A 213 -14.67 13.25 -1.56
N TYR A 214 -14.45 12.13 -2.28
CA TYR A 214 -13.09 11.64 -2.50
C TYR A 214 -12.48 12.17 -3.79
N LEU A 215 -13.25 12.23 -4.90
CA LEU A 215 -12.72 12.70 -6.19
C LEU A 215 -12.50 14.23 -6.24
N THR A 216 -13.35 15.00 -5.56
CA THR A 216 -13.28 16.47 -5.58
C THR A 216 -12.72 17.01 -4.26
N GLU A 217 -13.45 16.87 -3.14
CA GLU A 217 -13.07 17.53 -1.89
C GLU A 217 -11.73 17.01 -1.34
N THR A 218 -11.45 15.70 -1.43
CA THR A 218 -10.22 15.12 -0.90
C THR A 218 -9.08 15.21 -1.91
N LEU A 219 -9.24 14.63 -3.09
CA LEU A 219 -8.16 14.52 -4.08
C LEU A 219 -7.75 15.89 -4.62
N ARG A 220 -8.74 16.76 -4.96
CA ARG A 220 -8.47 18.06 -5.57
C ARG A 220 -8.32 19.17 -4.55
N ASP A 221 -9.34 19.40 -3.71
CA ASP A 221 -9.37 20.58 -2.85
C ASP A 221 -8.36 20.45 -1.69
N LYS A 222 -8.28 19.29 -1.03
CA LYS A 222 -7.36 19.06 0.09
C LYS A 222 -5.93 18.72 -0.35
N TRP A 223 -5.75 17.91 -1.40
CA TRP A 223 -4.40 17.44 -1.80
C TRP A 223 -3.82 18.23 -2.97
N GLY A 224 -4.61 19.03 -3.68
CA GLY A 224 -4.16 19.89 -4.76
C GLY A 224 -3.87 19.14 -6.07
N PHE A 225 -4.56 18.02 -6.34
CA PHE A 225 -4.46 17.32 -7.60
C PHE A 225 -5.06 18.16 -8.74
N ASP A 226 -4.28 18.42 -9.78
CA ASP A 226 -4.64 19.29 -10.90
C ASP A 226 -4.79 18.59 -12.25
N GLY A 227 -4.58 17.27 -12.28
CA GLY A 227 -4.78 16.43 -13.46
C GLY A 227 -6.23 16.00 -13.70
N TYR A 228 -6.43 15.04 -14.60
CA TYR A 228 -7.75 14.44 -14.77
C TYR A 228 -7.87 13.08 -14.06
N VAL A 229 -9.10 12.75 -13.65
CA VAL A 229 -9.46 11.43 -13.15
C VAL A 229 -10.08 10.63 -14.29
N MET A 230 -9.56 9.42 -14.55
CA MET A 230 -10.17 8.46 -15.47
C MET A 230 -10.88 7.35 -14.70
N SER A 231 -11.87 6.71 -15.34
CA SER A 231 -12.43 5.48 -14.82
C SER A 231 -11.45 4.31 -15.00
N ASP A 232 -11.50 3.31 -14.13
CA ASP A 232 -11.07 1.98 -14.53
C ASP A 232 -11.97 1.47 -15.67
N TRP A 233 -11.51 0.49 -16.45
CA TRP A 233 -12.18 0.06 -17.68
C TRP A 233 -13.56 -0.54 -17.41
N GLY A 234 -14.60 0.27 -17.68
CA GLY A 234 -16.00 -0.08 -17.40
C GLY A 234 -16.47 0.22 -15.97
N ALA A 235 -15.77 1.09 -15.22
CA ALA A 235 -16.15 1.49 -13.85
C ALA A 235 -17.22 2.58 -13.81
N VAL A 236 -17.65 3.14 -14.94
CA VAL A 236 -18.73 4.12 -15.02
C VAL A 236 -20.07 3.45 -14.72
N ASN A 237 -20.85 4.05 -13.82
CA ASN A 237 -22.19 3.57 -13.42
C ASN A 237 -23.31 4.54 -13.81
N ASP A 238 -23.14 5.82 -13.54
CA ASP A 238 -24.03 6.92 -13.95
C ASP A 238 -23.15 8.07 -14.44
N ARG A 239 -22.98 8.18 -15.77
CA ARG A 239 -22.01 9.09 -16.36
C ARG A 239 -22.21 10.54 -15.95
N VAL A 240 -23.46 10.96 -15.77
CA VAL A 240 -23.78 12.34 -15.38
C VAL A 240 -23.41 12.62 -13.91
N GLU A 241 -23.77 11.70 -13.02
CA GLU A 241 -23.39 11.82 -11.60
C GLU A 241 -21.89 11.62 -11.40
N ASP A 242 -21.25 10.72 -12.16
CA ASP A 242 -19.81 10.51 -12.13
C ASP A 242 -19.06 11.79 -12.54
N LEU A 243 -19.52 12.47 -13.62
CA LEU A 243 -18.94 13.74 -14.07
C LEU A 243 -19.11 14.86 -13.02
N LYS A 244 -20.28 14.97 -12.39
CA LYS A 244 -20.52 15.91 -11.27
C LYS A 244 -19.61 15.63 -10.08
N ALA A 245 -19.31 14.35 -9.83
CA ALA A 245 -18.43 13.94 -8.74
C ALA A 245 -16.94 14.27 -8.99
N GLY A 246 -16.55 14.46 -10.25
CA GLY A 246 -15.17 14.79 -10.63
C GLY A 246 -14.45 13.72 -11.44
N LEU A 247 -15.17 12.72 -11.98
CA LEU A 247 -14.67 11.77 -12.97
C LEU A 247 -14.66 12.44 -14.34
N ASP A 248 -13.48 12.80 -14.83
CA ASP A 248 -13.34 13.58 -16.07
C ASP A 248 -13.45 12.71 -17.34
N LEU A 249 -12.75 11.57 -17.37
CA LEU A 249 -12.61 10.71 -18.55
C LEU A 249 -13.17 9.31 -18.31
N GLU A 250 -14.14 8.89 -19.11
CA GLU A 250 -14.60 7.50 -19.18
C GLU A 250 -13.67 6.66 -20.06
N MET A 251 -13.26 5.48 -19.58
CA MET A 251 -12.53 4.48 -20.38
C MET A 251 -13.14 3.09 -20.18
N PRO A 252 -13.14 2.24 -21.23
CA PRO A 252 -12.94 2.59 -22.62
C PRO A 252 -14.14 3.35 -23.21
N SER A 253 -14.14 3.59 -24.52
CA SER A 253 -15.27 4.22 -25.21
C SER A 253 -16.57 3.48 -24.98
N SER A 254 -17.64 4.21 -24.64
CA SER A 254 -19.02 3.73 -24.64
C SER A 254 -19.69 3.80 -26.04
N MET A 255 -18.90 4.09 -27.08
CA MET A 255 -19.36 4.26 -28.44
C MET A 255 -20.45 5.36 -28.58
N GLY A 256 -20.31 6.43 -27.80
CA GLY A 256 -21.19 7.60 -27.83
C GLY A 256 -22.45 7.48 -26.94
N VAL A 257 -22.71 6.34 -26.33
CA VAL A 257 -23.90 6.14 -25.49
C VAL A 257 -23.90 7.10 -24.30
N ASN A 258 -22.81 7.16 -23.57
CA ASN A 258 -22.69 8.01 -22.40
C ASN A 258 -22.46 9.49 -22.77
N ASP A 259 -21.87 9.78 -23.94
CA ASP A 259 -21.74 11.15 -24.46
C ASP A 259 -23.10 11.78 -24.67
N GLN A 260 -24.04 11.00 -25.25
CA GLN A 260 -25.42 11.44 -25.47
C GLN A 260 -26.12 11.80 -24.15
N LEU A 261 -25.88 11.01 -23.07
CA LEU A 261 -26.44 11.30 -21.75
C LEU A 261 -25.92 12.64 -21.18
N ILE A 262 -24.63 12.95 -21.39
CA ILE A 262 -24.04 14.23 -21.00
C ILE A 262 -24.70 15.37 -21.77
N VAL A 263 -24.84 15.25 -23.11
CA VAL A 263 -25.49 16.26 -23.96
C VAL A 263 -26.90 16.53 -23.51
N GLU A 264 -27.72 15.48 -23.30
CA GLU A 264 -29.09 15.58 -22.81
C GLU A 264 -29.16 16.25 -21.43
N ALA A 265 -28.25 15.89 -20.52
CA ALA A 265 -28.21 16.46 -19.17
C ALA A 265 -27.89 17.97 -19.18
N VAL A 266 -27.00 18.44 -20.06
CA VAL A 266 -26.72 19.85 -20.24
C VAL A 266 -27.91 20.57 -20.86
N GLN A 267 -28.51 20.01 -21.91
CA GLN A 267 -29.65 20.61 -22.62
C GLN A 267 -30.89 20.75 -21.71
N ASN A 268 -31.12 19.80 -20.83
CA ASN A 268 -32.27 19.84 -19.88
C ASN A 268 -31.95 20.55 -18.55
N GLY A 269 -30.71 21.02 -18.35
CA GLY A 269 -30.26 21.76 -17.18
C GLY A 269 -30.00 20.91 -15.93
N THR A 270 -29.91 19.59 -16.04
CA THR A 270 -29.53 18.71 -14.92
C THR A 270 -28.03 18.62 -14.71
N LEU A 271 -27.23 19.04 -15.70
CA LEU A 271 -25.78 19.21 -15.61
C LEU A 271 -25.41 20.62 -16.06
N GLU A 272 -24.66 21.34 -15.24
CA GLU A 272 -24.11 22.66 -15.64
C GLU A 272 -23.00 22.45 -16.68
N GLU A 273 -23.07 23.16 -17.83
CA GLU A 273 -22.06 23.07 -18.89
C GLU A 273 -20.63 23.41 -18.36
N GLN A 274 -20.52 24.26 -17.34
CA GLN A 274 -19.24 24.58 -16.71
C GLN A 274 -18.55 23.37 -16.07
N VAL A 275 -19.30 22.36 -15.57
CA VAL A 275 -18.74 21.11 -15.06
C VAL A 275 -18.08 20.33 -16.20
N LEU A 276 -18.76 20.24 -17.34
CA LEU A 276 -18.23 19.60 -18.55
C LEU A 276 -16.99 20.35 -19.07
N ASP A 277 -17.05 21.68 -19.16
CA ASP A 277 -15.91 22.50 -19.58
C ASP A 277 -14.69 22.30 -18.70
N THR A 278 -14.90 22.15 -17.39
CA THR A 278 -13.83 21.88 -16.42
C THR A 278 -13.16 20.52 -16.66
N ALA A 279 -13.96 19.47 -16.93
CA ALA A 279 -13.42 18.16 -17.24
C ALA A 279 -12.61 18.17 -18.54
N VAL A 280 -13.14 18.80 -19.60
CA VAL A 280 -12.45 19.00 -20.88
C VAL A 280 -11.15 19.78 -20.70
N GLU A 281 -11.14 20.87 -19.89
CA GLU A 281 -9.93 21.64 -19.59
C GLU A 281 -8.84 20.74 -18.97
N ARG A 282 -9.19 19.88 -18.02
CA ARG A 282 -8.25 18.97 -17.37
C ARG A 282 -7.66 17.96 -18.34
N ILE A 283 -8.50 17.36 -19.17
CA ILE A 283 -8.08 16.39 -20.19
C ILE A 283 -7.13 17.08 -21.20
N LEU A 284 -7.54 18.22 -21.76
CA LEU A 284 -6.73 18.96 -22.74
C LEU A 284 -5.38 19.42 -22.17
N ASN A 285 -5.31 19.79 -20.88
CA ASN A 285 -4.04 20.12 -20.24
C ASN A 285 -3.03 18.97 -20.34
N ILE A 286 -3.46 17.73 -20.11
CA ILE A 286 -2.59 16.55 -20.17
C ILE A 286 -2.28 16.18 -21.62
N VAL A 287 -3.29 16.19 -22.52
CA VAL A 287 -3.09 15.93 -23.94
C VAL A 287 -2.03 16.86 -24.54
N TYR A 288 -2.12 18.15 -24.28
CA TYR A 288 -1.12 19.11 -24.78
C TYR A 288 0.20 19.03 -24.03
N ARG A 289 0.20 18.74 -22.72
CA ARG A 289 1.42 18.54 -21.96
C ARG A 289 2.29 17.43 -22.54
N TYR A 290 1.69 16.33 -22.99
CA TYR A 290 2.40 15.26 -23.68
C TYR A 290 2.80 15.69 -25.10
N ASN A 291 1.84 16.10 -25.94
CA ASN A 291 2.09 16.33 -27.36
C ASN A 291 3.10 17.45 -27.65
N GLU A 292 3.21 18.46 -26.79
CA GLU A 292 4.22 19.53 -26.89
C GLU A 292 5.63 19.08 -26.45
N ASN A 293 5.75 17.97 -25.73
CA ASN A 293 7.00 17.43 -25.22
C ASN A 293 7.31 16.02 -25.74
N ARG A 294 6.51 15.53 -26.70
CA ARG A 294 6.73 14.22 -27.31
C ARG A 294 8.05 14.24 -28.08
N ASP A 295 8.89 13.24 -27.80
CA ASP A 295 10.09 12.96 -28.55
C ASP A 295 9.79 11.91 -29.64
N THR A 296 9.65 12.37 -30.90
CA THR A 296 9.36 11.49 -32.05
C THR A 296 10.57 10.69 -32.54
N GLU A 297 11.77 11.03 -32.04
CA GLU A 297 13.03 10.35 -32.36
C GLU A 297 13.48 9.42 -31.22
N ALA A 298 12.67 9.31 -30.16
CA ALA A 298 12.98 8.45 -29.01
C ALA A 298 13.11 6.99 -29.45
N VAL A 299 14.13 6.34 -28.94
CA VAL A 299 14.40 4.91 -29.13
C VAL A 299 14.79 4.30 -27.78
N PHE A 300 14.60 3.01 -27.64
CA PHE A 300 15.04 2.25 -26.48
C PHE A 300 15.70 0.95 -26.89
N ASP A 301 16.51 0.38 -26.01
CA ASP A 301 17.26 -0.86 -26.22
C ASP A 301 16.75 -1.92 -25.24
N LEU A 302 16.01 -2.90 -25.76
CA LEU A 302 15.43 -3.98 -24.97
C LEU A 302 16.47 -4.82 -24.20
N ASP A 303 17.67 -5.00 -24.74
CA ASP A 303 18.72 -5.75 -24.07
C ASP A 303 19.37 -4.90 -22.96
N HIS A 304 19.57 -3.61 -23.18
CA HIS A 304 20.01 -2.69 -22.12
C HIS A 304 18.98 -2.64 -20.98
N ASP A 305 17.71 -2.48 -21.32
CA ASP A 305 16.62 -2.35 -20.33
C ASP A 305 16.39 -3.69 -19.61
N HIS A 306 16.69 -4.84 -20.23
CA HIS A 306 16.76 -6.14 -19.55
C HIS A 306 17.82 -6.16 -18.44
N GLU A 307 18.99 -5.57 -18.67
CA GLU A 307 20.04 -5.45 -17.64
C GLU A 307 19.62 -4.47 -16.52
N VAL A 308 18.87 -3.41 -16.86
CA VAL A 308 18.24 -2.55 -15.84
C VAL A 308 17.23 -3.34 -15.00
N ALA A 309 16.36 -4.13 -15.64
CA ALA A 309 15.41 -5.00 -14.93
C ALA A 309 16.11 -6.00 -14.00
N LYS A 310 17.26 -6.57 -14.43
CA LYS A 310 18.09 -7.42 -13.57
C LYS A 310 18.59 -6.69 -12.34
N LYS A 311 19.13 -5.47 -12.49
CA LYS A 311 19.63 -4.67 -11.36
C LYS A 311 18.51 -4.29 -10.39
N VAL A 312 17.30 -4.03 -10.89
CA VAL A 312 16.14 -3.82 -10.04
C VAL A 312 15.83 -5.10 -9.26
N ALA A 313 15.78 -6.26 -9.93
CA ALA A 313 15.50 -7.55 -9.30
C ALA A 313 16.53 -7.91 -8.21
N GLU A 314 17.81 -7.59 -8.40
CA GLU A 314 18.88 -7.80 -7.41
C GLU A 314 18.60 -7.08 -6.07
N GLU A 315 17.88 -5.97 -6.08
CA GLU A 315 17.51 -5.22 -4.86
C GLU A 315 16.09 -5.55 -4.35
N THR A 316 15.37 -6.48 -4.98
CA THR A 316 14.01 -6.86 -4.58
C THR A 316 13.92 -8.24 -3.92
N ILE A 317 14.95 -9.07 -4.06
CA ILE A 317 14.99 -10.42 -3.47
C ILE A 317 15.37 -10.33 -1.99
N VAL A 318 14.46 -10.81 -1.13
CA VAL A 318 14.63 -10.77 0.33
C VAL A 318 15.23 -12.07 0.84
N LEU A 319 16.35 -11.99 1.54
CA LEU A 319 16.91 -13.12 2.27
C LEU A 319 16.17 -13.28 3.60
N LEU A 320 15.32 -14.31 3.70
CA LEU A 320 14.49 -14.57 4.88
C LEU A 320 15.17 -15.47 5.92
N LYS A 321 15.98 -16.41 5.47
CA LYS A 321 16.70 -17.34 6.33
C LYS A 321 18.05 -17.71 5.74
N ASN A 322 19.10 -17.75 6.58
CA ASN A 322 20.41 -18.24 6.20
C ASN A 322 21.16 -18.88 7.39
N GLU A 323 21.16 -20.19 7.45
CA GLU A 323 21.94 -20.95 8.44
C GLU A 323 23.32 -21.32 7.88
N ASN A 324 24.10 -20.32 7.47
CA ASN A 324 25.44 -20.44 6.90
C ASN A 324 25.52 -21.32 5.65
N VAL A 325 24.46 -21.36 4.85
CA VAL A 325 24.41 -22.12 3.58
C VAL A 325 24.61 -21.22 2.37
N LEU A 326 24.40 -19.92 2.54
CA LEU A 326 24.58 -18.89 1.54
C LEU A 326 25.67 -17.90 1.96
N PRO A 327 26.46 -17.34 1.00
CA PRO A 327 26.41 -17.61 -0.44
C PRO A 327 26.99 -18.98 -0.80
N LEU A 328 26.56 -19.53 -1.95
CA LEU A 328 27.04 -20.78 -2.51
C LEU A 328 28.50 -20.67 -2.98
N THR A 329 29.21 -21.77 -2.95
CA THR A 329 30.60 -21.85 -3.43
C THR A 329 30.64 -22.35 -4.88
N GLU A 330 31.30 -21.61 -5.76
CA GLU A 330 31.53 -22.05 -7.13
C GLU A 330 32.38 -23.31 -7.17
N GLY A 331 32.09 -24.19 -8.13
CA GLY A 331 32.81 -25.47 -8.32
C GLY A 331 32.30 -26.64 -7.48
N GLU A 332 31.32 -26.45 -6.60
CA GLU A 332 30.60 -27.50 -5.92
C GLU A 332 29.42 -27.99 -6.76
N GLU A 333 29.08 -29.28 -6.69
CA GLU A 333 27.88 -29.82 -7.35
C GLU A 333 26.62 -29.35 -6.60
N ILE A 334 25.76 -28.55 -7.27
CA ILE A 334 24.57 -27.97 -6.71
C ILE A 334 23.37 -28.41 -7.53
N ALA A 335 22.32 -28.86 -6.87
CA ALA A 335 21.06 -29.23 -7.50
C ALA A 335 20.14 -28.03 -7.59
N PHE A 336 19.79 -27.59 -8.79
CA PHE A 336 18.68 -26.65 -9.02
C PHE A 336 17.43 -27.47 -9.31
N ILE A 337 16.46 -27.36 -8.43
CA ILE A 337 15.23 -28.16 -8.43
C ILE A 337 14.03 -27.25 -8.58
N GLY A 338 13.06 -27.70 -9.37
CA GLY A 338 11.83 -26.94 -9.58
C GLY A 338 11.70 -26.41 -11.00
N LYS A 339 10.48 -26.41 -11.51
CA LYS A 339 10.17 -25.86 -12.84
C LYS A 339 10.62 -24.41 -12.97
N TYR A 340 10.53 -23.63 -11.88
CA TYR A 340 10.83 -22.20 -11.88
C TYR A 340 12.34 -21.88 -11.96
N ALA A 341 13.22 -22.81 -11.71
CA ALA A 341 14.65 -22.64 -12.01
C ALA A 341 14.91 -22.42 -13.51
N LYS A 342 14.07 -23.01 -14.38
CA LYS A 342 14.17 -22.91 -15.85
C LYS A 342 13.18 -21.92 -16.46
N LYS A 343 11.96 -21.90 -15.93
CA LYS A 343 10.88 -21.02 -16.39
C LYS A 343 10.30 -20.33 -15.15
N PRO A 344 10.91 -19.24 -14.70
CA PRO A 344 10.45 -18.57 -13.49
C PRO A 344 9.02 -18.05 -13.65
N ARG A 345 8.25 -18.05 -12.58
CA ARG A 345 7.07 -17.21 -12.49
C ARG A 345 7.53 -15.81 -12.10
N TYR A 346 7.55 -14.90 -13.05
CA TYR A 346 8.21 -13.60 -12.90
C TYR A 346 7.27 -12.40 -12.93
N GLN A 347 5.98 -12.61 -13.25
CA GLN A 347 4.93 -11.60 -13.27
C GLN A 347 3.57 -12.23 -12.98
N GLY A 348 2.55 -11.41 -12.72
CA GLY A 348 1.16 -11.84 -12.52
C GLY A 348 0.36 -11.86 -13.82
N GLY A 349 -0.85 -12.40 -13.75
CA GLY A 349 -1.81 -12.44 -14.86
C GLY A 349 -2.77 -11.25 -14.84
N GLY A 350 -3.37 -10.95 -15.99
CA GLY A 350 -4.36 -9.89 -16.17
C GLY A 350 -3.84 -8.67 -16.91
N SER A 351 -4.42 -7.50 -16.63
CA SER A 351 -4.12 -6.24 -17.33
C SER A 351 -2.66 -5.80 -17.24
N SER A 352 -1.95 -6.20 -16.19
CA SER A 352 -0.53 -5.87 -15.98
C SER A 352 0.45 -6.83 -16.67
N HIS A 353 -0.04 -7.85 -17.41
CA HIS A 353 0.82 -8.87 -18.02
C HIS A 353 1.59 -8.33 -19.25
N ILE A 354 2.92 -8.32 -19.16
CA ILE A 354 3.83 -7.81 -20.18
C ILE A 354 4.25 -8.94 -21.13
N ASN A 355 4.27 -8.66 -22.45
CA ASN A 355 4.83 -9.55 -23.44
C ASN A 355 6.36 -9.38 -23.49
N SER A 356 7.03 -10.09 -22.57
CA SER A 356 8.47 -9.96 -22.37
C SER A 356 9.25 -10.39 -23.62
N HIS A 357 10.22 -9.55 -24.05
CA HIS A 357 11.05 -9.90 -25.21
C HIS A 357 12.02 -11.04 -24.89
N LYS A 358 12.45 -11.18 -23.62
CA LYS A 358 13.43 -12.16 -23.16
C LYS A 358 13.11 -12.54 -21.71
N ILE A 359 13.25 -13.79 -21.36
CA ILE A 359 13.10 -14.27 -19.98
C ILE A 359 14.37 -15.01 -19.63
N THR A 360 14.99 -14.66 -18.50
CA THR A 360 16.18 -15.33 -17.98
C THR A 360 15.83 -16.10 -16.71
N GLY A 361 15.88 -17.43 -16.75
CA GLY A 361 15.79 -18.31 -15.59
C GLY A 361 17.13 -18.46 -14.87
N ALA A 362 17.12 -19.02 -13.67
CA ALA A 362 18.33 -19.27 -12.89
C ALA A 362 19.29 -20.27 -13.60
N LEU A 363 18.74 -21.21 -14.34
CA LEU A 363 19.52 -22.13 -15.18
C LEU A 363 20.20 -21.42 -16.35
N ASP A 364 19.50 -20.53 -17.03
CA ASP A 364 20.06 -19.74 -18.14
C ASP A 364 21.22 -18.87 -17.62
N ALA A 365 21.06 -18.28 -16.45
CA ALA A 365 22.10 -17.49 -15.79
C ALA A 365 23.32 -18.33 -15.40
N ALA A 366 23.11 -19.55 -14.89
CA ALA A 366 24.18 -20.49 -14.57
C ALA A 366 24.96 -20.92 -15.82
N GLU A 367 24.27 -21.19 -16.92
CA GLU A 367 24.87 -21.54 -18.21
C GLU A 367 25.67 -20.35 -18.78
N ALA A 368 25.11 -19.16 -18.77
CA ALA A 368 25.79 -17.95 -19.21
C ALA A 368 27.04 -17.62 -18.38
N ALA A 369 27.03 -17.96 -17.08
CA ALA A 369 28.20 -17.87 -16.20
C ALA A 369 29.24 -18.98 -16.40
N GLY A 370 28.98 -19.98 -17.25
CA GLY A 370 29.84 -21.14 -17.45
C GLY A 370 29.90 -22.09 -16.27
N ASN A 371 28.92 -22.10 -15.38
CA ASN A 371 28.86 -22.98 -14.21
C ASN A 371 28.33 -24.36 -14.57
N THR A 372 29.25 -25.25 -14.88
CA THR A 372 28.93 -26.64 -15.29
C THR A 372 28.64 -27.57 -14.11
N HIS A 373 28.71 -27.11 -12.87
CA HIS A 373 28.44 -27.90 -11.67
C HIS A 373 26.99 -27.86 -11.21
N ILE A 374 26.12 -27.16 -11.95
CA ILE A 374 24.68 -27.16 -11.69
C ILE A 374 24.04 -28.37 -12.34
N VAL A 375 23.35 -29.16 -11.53
CA VAL A 375 22.51 -30.28 -12.00
C VAL A 375 21.04 -29.91 -11.80
N TYR A 376 20.20 -30.26 -12.79
CA TYR A 376 18.78 -29.82 -12.76
C TYR A 376 17.85 -31.06 -12.64
N ALA A 377 16.76 -30.83 -11.86
CA ALA A 377 15.60 -31.72 -11.83
C ALA A 377 14.32 -30.89 -11.77
N GLN A 378 13.30 -31.20 -12.57
CA GLN A 378 12.08 -30.41 -12.66
C GLN A 378 11.23 -30.47 -11.37
N GLY A 379 11.15 -31.61 -10.69
CA GLY A 379 10.51 -31.77 -9.38
C GLY A 379 8.98 -31.71 -9.37
N PHE A 380 8.36 -30.76 -10.08
CA PHE A 380 6.91 -30.64 -10.19
C PHE A 380 6.47 -30.03 -11.53
N ASP A 381 5.19 -30.17 -11.87
CA ASP A 381 4.51 -29.39 -12.89
C ASP A 381 3.48 -28.44 -12.22
N ASP A 382 3.30 -27.23 -12.74
CA ASP A 382 2.44 -26.18 -12.17
C ASP A 382 1.04 -26.08 -12.82
N LYS A 383 0.70 -27.03 -13.71
CA LYS A 383 -0.61 -27.06 -14.36
C LYS A 383 -1.73 -27.54 -13.44
N GLU A 384 -1.41 -28.51 -12.59
CA GLU A 384 -2.31 -29.06 -11.60
C GLU A 384 -1.56 -29.20 -10.27
N ASP A 385 -2.24 -28.97 -9.16
CA ASP A 385 -1.67 -29.22 -7.82
C ASP A 385 -1.74 -30.72 -7.51
N LYS A 386 -0.87 -31.46 -8.17
CA LYS A 386 -0.77 -32.91 -8.02
C LYS A 386 0.69 -33.36 -8.08
N THR A 387 1.08 -34.17 -7.11
CA THR A 387 2.41 -34.78 -7.09
C THR A 387 2.63 -35.73 -8.28
N ASP A 388 3.66 -35.47 -9.07
CA ASP A 388 4.20 -36.40 -10.06
C ASP A 388 5.33 -37.19 -9.40
N GLU A 389 5.08 -38.46 -9.10
CA GLU A 389 6.03 -39.34 -8.40
C GLU A 389 7.33 -39.55 -9.18
N VAL A 390 7.33 -39.47 -10.51
CA VAL A 390 8.53 -39.60 -11.33
C VAL A 390 9.41 -38.36 -11.19
N LEU A 391 8.83 -37.17 -11.35
CA LEU A 391 9.54 -35.92 -11.18
C LEU A 391 10.05 -35.76 -9.74
N LEU A 392 9.23 -36.11 -8.75
CA LEU A 392 9.60 -36.06 -7.34
C LEU A 392 10.77 -37.00 -7.03
N ALA A 393 10.73 -38.26 -7.48
CA ALA A 393 11.79 -39.20 -7.25
C ALA A 393 13.11 -38.77 -7.91
N GLU A 394 13.07 -38.24 -9.13
CA GLU A 394 14.24 -37.69 -9.81
C GLU A 394 14.84 -36.50 -9.02
N ALA A 395 14.02 -35.60 -8.54
CA ALA A 395 14.45 -34.43 -7.74
C ALA A 395 15.12 -34.87 -6.42
N VAL A 396 14.53 -35.82 -5.71
CA VAL A 396 15.08 -36.38 -4.46
C VAL A 396 16.45 -37.05 -4.69
N GLU A 397 16.58 -37.87 -5.74
CA GLU A 397 17.85 -38.51 -6.06
C GLU A 397 18.92 -37.52 -6.55
N THR A 398 18.51 -36.44 -7.25
CA THR A 398 19.42 -35.36 -7.66
C THR A 398 19.93 -34.61 -6.44
N ALA A 399 19.01 -34.22 -5.54
CA ALA A 399 19.36 -33.53 -4.30
C ALA A 399 20.31 -34.31 -3.39
N LYS A 400 20.09 -35.63 -3.29
CA LYS A 400 20.90 -36.53 -2.47
C LYS A 400 22.36 -36.62 -2.91
N LYS A 401 22.63 -36.45 -4.21
CA LYS A 401 23.99 -36.49 -4.76
C LYS A 401 24.71 -35.16 -4.66
N ALA A 402 23.98 -34.08 -4.69
CA ALA A 402 24.53 -32.72 -4.64
C ALA A 402 25.01 -32.29 -3.23
N LYS A 403 25.87 -31.32 -3.16
CA LYS A 403 26.35 -30.68 -1.92
C LYS A 403 25.29 -29.81 -1.28
N VAL A 404 24.50 -29.12 -2.12
CA VAL A 404 23.42 -28.22 -1.76
C VAL A 404 22.27 -28.42 -2.76
N ALA A 405 21.03 -28.35 -2.29
CA ALA A 405 19.85 -28.26 -3.14
C ALA A 405 19.21 -26.87 -3.03
N VAL A 406 18.94 -26.26 -4.17
CA VAL A 406 18.17 -25.02 -4.28
C VAL A 406 16.86 -25.33 -4.98
N ILE A 407 15.75 -25.17 -4.28
CA ILE A 407 14.40 -25.44 -4.79
C ILE A 407 13.74 -24.13 -5.18
N PHE A 408 13.35 -24.01 -6.44
CA PHE A 408 12.61 -22.86 -6.98
C PHE A 408 11.13 -23.20 -7.02
N ALA A 409 10.37 -22.62 -6.11
CA ALA A 409 8.96 -22.90 -5.86
C ALA A 409 8.14 -21.59 -5.81
N GLY A 410 6.83 -21.67 -5.64
CA GLY A 410 5.96 -20.49 -5.50
C GLY A 410 4.55 -20.73 -6.02
N LEU A 411 3.79 -19.64 -6.20
CA LEU A 411 2.41 -19.73 -6.64
C LEU A 411 2.30 -19.75 -8.17
N PRO A 412 1.60 -20.71 -8.78
CA PRO A 412 1.25 -20.65 -10.20
C PRO A 412 0.13 -19.61 -10.47
N ASP A 413 -0.06 -19.21 -11.73
CA ASP A 413 -1.09 -18.24 -12.12
C ASP A 413 -2.52 -18.66 -11.72
N ALA A 414 -2.79 -19.97 -11.65
CA ALA A 414 -4.07 -20.49 -11.17
C ALA A 414 -4.36 -20.20 -9.69
N PHE A 415 -3.34 -19.84 -8.90
CA PHE A 415 -3.48 -19.51 -7.48
C PHE A 415 -3.58 -18.01 -7.23
N GLU A 416 -2.98 -17.18 -8.09
CA GLU A 416 -2.84 -15.74 -7.89
C GLU A 416 -2.87 -15.01 -9.24
N SER A 417 -3.90 -14.18 -9.47
CA SER A 417 -4.10 -13.41 -10.69
C SER A 417 -5.11 -12.29 -10.48
N GLU A 418 -5.14 -11.31 -11.36
CA GLU A 418 -6.29 -10.42 -11.51
C GLU A 418 -7.53 -11.26 -11.89
N GLY A 419 -8.71 -10.83 -11.41
CA GLY A 419 -10.01 -11.43 -11.69
C GLY A 419 -10.52 -12.42 -10.65
N PHE A 420 -9.68 -12.90 -9.73
CA PHE A 420 -10.08 -13.76 -8.61
C PHE A 420 -9.14 -13.62 -7.41
N ASP A 421 -9.67 -13.89 -6.23
CA ASP A 421 -8.89 -13.95 -5.00
C ASP A 421 -8.47 -15.38 -4.68
N ARG A 422 -7.35 -15.54 -3.99
CA ARG A 422 -6.86 -16.83 -3.48
C ARG A 422 -7.87 -17.42 -2.49
N LYS A 423 -7.94 -18.75 -2.44
CA LYS A 423 -8.83 -19.48 -1.51
C LYS A 423 -8.17 -19.77 -0.15
N HIS A 424 -6.85 -19.78 -0.09
CA HIS A 424 -6.03 -20.06 1.08
C HIS A 424 -4.62 -19.51 0.88
N MET A 425 -3.87 -19.42 1.97
CA MET A 425 -2.50 -18.90 1.94
C MET A 425 -1.44 -20.01 1.68
N ARG A 426 -1.87 -21.28 1.57
CA ARG A 426 -0.98 -22.40 1.31
C ARG A 426 -0.37 -22.33 -0.09
N MET A 427 0.88 -22.80 -0.20
CA MET A 427 1.48 -23.16 -1.48
C MET A 427 0.83 -24.42 -2.05
N PRO A 428 1.02 -24.73 -3.35
CA PRO A 428 0.61 -26.02 -3.90
C PRO A 428 1.13 -27.20 -3.08
N ASP A 429 0.26 -28.17 -2.81
CA ASP A 429 0.61 -29.32 -1.96
C ASP A 429 1.75 -30.14 -2.59
N CYS A 430 1.80 -30.27 -3.94
CA CYS A 430 2.88 -30.95 -4.64
C CYS A 430 4.25 -30.29 -4.44
N GLN A 431 4.30 -28.97 -4.33
CA GLN A 431 5.54 -28.23 -4.06
C GLN A 431 5.95 -28.33 -2.58
N ASN A 432 5.00 -28.26 -1.65
CA ASN A 432 5.28 -28.49 -0.23
C ASN A 432 5.85 -29.91 -0.01
N GLU A 433 5.27 -30.93 -0.63
CA GLU A 433 5.77 -32.30 -0.55
C GLU A 433 7.19 -32.43 -1.13
N LEU A 434 7.46 -31.79 -2.28
CA LEU A 434 8.80 -31.77 -2.87
C LEU A 434 9.83 -31.19 -1.89
N ILE A 435 9.53 -30.03 -1.29
CA ILE A 435 10.44 -29.37 -0.34
C ILE A 435 10.71 -30.29 0.85
N GLU A 436 9.66 -30.85 1.44
CA GLU A 436 9.79 -31.75 2.59
C GLU A 436 10.60 -32.99 2.27
N ARG A 437 10.34 -33.64 1.12
CA ARG A 437 11.05 -34.87 0.71
C ARG A 437 12.52 -34.60 0.38
N VAL A 438 12.83 -33.46 -0.25
CA VAL A 438 14.23 -33.07 -0.51
C VAL A 438 14.95 -32.73 0.79
N ALA A 439 14.34 -31.95 1.72
CA ALA A 439 14.94 -31.58 2.99
C ALA A 439 15.30 -32.80 3.89
N VAL A 440 14.59 -33.91 3.74
CA VAL A 440 14.92 -35.16 4.45
C VAL A 440 16.26 -35.78 3.98
N VAL A 441 16.58 -35.69 2.70
CA VAL A 441 17.77 -36.32 2.13
C VAL A 441 18.95 -35.36 1.94
N GLN A 442 18.66 -34.02 1.90
CA GLN A 442 19.66 -32.97 1.73
C GLN A 442 19.53 -31.93 2.82
N PRO A 443 20.39 -31.96 3.86
CA PRO A 443 20.31 -31.00 4.97
C PRO A 443 20.65 -29.58 4.57
N ASN A 444 21.38 -29.37 3.47
CA ASN A 444 21.70 -28.04 2.93
C ASN A 444 20.68 -27.67 1.84
N THR A 445 19.41 -27.61 2.21
CA THR A 445 18.33 -27.19 1.31
C THR A 445 18.06 -25.71 1.45
N ILE A 446 17.93 -25.03 0.31
CA ILE A 446 17.54 -23.64 0.14
C ILE A 446 16.25 -23.60 -0.67
N VAL A 447 15.33 -22.70 -0.35
CA VAL A 447 14.10 -22.47 -1.12
C VAL A 447 14.09 -21.03 -1.63
N VAL A 448 13.84 -20.86 -2.92
CA VAL A 448 13.61 -19.58 -3.58
C VAL A 448 12.13 -19.52 -3.96
N LEU A 449 11.42 -18.50 -3.49
CA LEU A 449 9.98 -18.37 -3.63
C LEU A 449 9.60 -17.32 -4.67
N HIS A 450 8.66 -17.68 -5.55
CA HIS A 450 8.07 -16.83 -6.58
C HIS A 450 6.57 -16.65 -6.32
N ASN A 451 6.18 -15.63 -5.55
CA ASN A 451 4.79 -15.34 -5.20
C ASN A 451 4.59 -13.82 -5.03
N GLY A 452 3.38 -13.34 -5.25
CA GLY A 452 3.06 -11.91 -5.13
C GLY A 452 2.54 -11.50 -3.76
N ALA A 453 2.28 -12.48 -2.88
CA ALA A 453 1.72 -12.29 -1.55
C ALA A 453 2.18 -13.39 -0.60
N PRO A 454 2.06 -13.22 0.74
CA PRO A 454 2.51 -14.19 1.72
C PRO A 454 1.98 -15.60 1.50
N VAL A 455 2.81 -16.58 1.80
CA VAL A 455 2.49 -18.02 1.77
C VAL A 455 2.83 -18.68 3.09
N GLU A 456 2.10 -19.76 3.42
CA GLU A 456 2.43 -20.63 4.55
C GLU A 456 3.65 -21.48 4.20
N MET A 457 4.59 -21.63 5.14
CA MET A 457 5.85 -22.36 4.97
C MET A 457 6.01 -23.42 6.06
N PRO A 458 5.25 -24.55 6.02
CA PRO A 458 5.29 -25.57 7.08
C PRO A 458 6.66 -26.23 7.21
N TRP A 459 7.48 -26.14 6.18
CA TRP A 459 8.84 -26.66 6.07
C TRP A 459 9.94 -25.65 6.48
N ALA A 460 9.60 -24.43 6.88
CA ALA A 460 10.58 -23.35 7.14
C ALA A 460 11.69 -23.74 8.13
N ASP A 461 11.37 -24.54 9.14
CA ASP A 461 12.35 -25.01 10.13
C ASP A 461 13.24 -26.17 9.63
N ARG A 462 12.90 -26.77 8.49
CA ARG A 462 13.62 -27.94 7.92
C ARG A 462 14.67 -27.57 6.86
N VAL A 463 14.62 -26.32 6.36
CA VAL A 463 15.55 -25.83 5.33
C VAL A 463 16.50 -24.81 5.93
N LYS A 464 17.71 -24.69 5.37
CA LYS A 464 18.74 -23.79 5.88
C LYS A 464 18.74 -22.39 5.27
N GLY A 465 18.16 -22.24 4.10
CA GLY A 465 18.05 -20.96 3.40
C GLY A 465 16.66 -20.73 2.83
N ILE A 466 16.18 -19.50 2.88
CA ILE A 466 14.93 -19.08 2.26
C ILE A 466 15.14 -17.70 1.64
N LEU A 467 14.83 -17.57 0.35
CA LEU A 467 14.76 -16.30 -0.38
C LEU A 467 13.34 -16.08 -0.88
N GLU A 468 12.84 -14.87 -0.72
CA GLU A 468 11.60 -14.41 -1.32
C GLU A 468 11.94 -13.54 -2.54
N ALA A 469 11.78 -14.11 -3.74
CA ALA A 469 12.07 -13.42 -4.99
C ALA A 469 10.87 -12.62 -5.49
N TYR A 470 9.71 -12.78 -4.88
CA TYR A 470 8.47 -12.19 -5.35
C TYR A 470 8.22 -12.50 -6.84
N LEU A 471 7.63 -11.57 -7.57
CA LEU A 471 7.53 -11.62 -9.03
C LEU A 471 8.57 -10.65 -9.61
N GLY A 472 9.79 -11.16 -9.76
CA GLY A 472 11.01 -10.37 -9.96
C GLY A 472 11.27 -9.91 -11.40
N GLY A 473 10.27 -9.97 -12.30
CA GLY A 473 10.40 -9.51 -13.68
C GLY A 473 11.20 -10.47 -14.57
N GLN A 474 11.33 -10.10 -15.84
CA GLN A 474 11.88 -11.00 -16.89
C GLN A 474 13.35 -11.43 -16.67
N ALA A 475 14.09 -10.73 -15.83
CA ALA A 475 15.52 -10.97 -15.55
C ALA A 475 15.78 -11.60 -14.18
N VAL A 476 14.73 -12.06 -13.48
CA VAL A 476 14.79 -12.53 -12.08
C VAL A 476 15.82 -13.64 -11.88
N GLY A 477 15.93 -14.61 -12.80
CA GLY A 477 16.88 -15.72 -12.64
C GLY A 477 18.35 -15.28 -12.67
N GLY A 478 18.67 -14.18 -13.38
CA GLY A 478 20.00 -13.56 -13.33
C GLY A 478 20.29 -12.97 -11.95
N ALA A 479 19.33 -12.29 -11.36
CA ALA A 479 19.43 -11.72 -10.02
C ALA A 479 19.54 -12.81 -8.94
N GLU A 480 18.73 -13.87 -9.05
CA GLU A 480 18.80 -15.04 -8.17
C GLU A 480 20.18 -15.69 -8.18
N TYR A 481 20.73 -15.91 -9.37
CA TYR A 481 22.05 -16.48 -9.51
C TYR A 481 23.12 -15.60 -8.84
N ASP A 482 23.09 -14.29 -9.08
CA ASP A 482 24.07 -13.38 -8.51
C ASP A 482 23.98 -13.27 -6.97
N ILE A 483 22.76 -13.34 -6.41
CA ILE A 483 22.56 -13.41 -4.96
C ILE A 483 22.99 -14.77 -4.42
N LEU A 484 22.54 -15.87 -5.01
CA LEU A 484 22.89 -17.21 -4.54
C LEU A 484 24.41 -17.43 -4.45
N PHE A 485 25.17 -16.90 -5.42
CA PHE A 485 26.63 -17.03 -5.46
C PHE A 485 27.38 -15.84 -4.83
N GLY A 486 26.67 -14.93 -4.18
CA GLY A 486 27.27 -13.81 -3.43
C GLY A 486 27.96 -12.76 -4.29
N LYS A 487 27.65 -12.68 -5.59
CA LYS A 487 28.08 -11.60 -6.47
C LYS A 487 27.37 -10.28 -6.10
N VAL A 488 26.13 -10.41 -5.64
CA VAL A 488 25.33 -9.35 -5.04
C VAL A 488 24.97 -9.72 -3.60
N ASN A 489 25.12 -8.80 -2.68
CA ASN A 489 24.70 -8.95 -1.29
C ASN A 489 23.23 -8.58 -1.17
N PRO A 490 22.32 -9.49 -0.71
CA PRO A 490 20.92 -9.17 -0.55
C PRO A 490 20.71 -8.00 0.41
N SER A 491 19.77 -7.12 0.07
CA SER A 491 19.50 -5.88 0.81
C SER A 491 18.03 -5.51 0.87
N ALA A 492 17.16 -6.34 0.32
CA ALA A 492 15.72 -6.14 0.32
C ALA A 492 15.12 -6.42 1.70
N LYS A 493 13.98 -5.79 1.97
CA LYS A 493 13.20 -5.96 3.21
C LYS A 493 11.75 -6.26 2.86
N LEU A 494 11.05 -7.05 3.66
CA LEU A 494 9.65 -7.37 3.44
C LEU A 494 8.76 -6.12 3.55
N PRO A 495 8.00 -5.76 2.52
CA PRO A 495 7.05 -4.64 2.58
C PRO A 495 5.70 -5.03 3.21
N GLU A 496 5.61 -6.25 3.71
CA GLU A 496 4.43 -6.84 4.34
C GLU A 496 4.84 -7.92 5.35
N THR A 497 3.99 -8.15 6.34
CA THR A 497 4.17 -9.21 7.32
C THR A 497 3.79 -10.56 6.71
N PHE A 498 4.60 -11.59 6.94
CA PHE A 498 4.26 -12.98 6.64
C PHE A 498 3.71 -13.63 7.91
N PRO A 499 2.40 -13.82 8.05
CA PRO A 499 1.82 -14.55 9.16
C PRO A 499 2.12 -16.05 9.04
N LYS A 500 1.98 -16.79 10.15
CA LYS A 500 2.21 -18.24 10.16
C LYS A 500 1.12 -19.01 9.41
N GLN A 501 -0.11 -18.53 9.48
CA GLN A 501 -1.31 -19.10 8.87
C GLN A 501 -2.33 -18.02 8.55
N LEU A 502 -3.27 -18.31 7.68
CA LEU A 502 -4.29 -17.38 7.24
C LEU A 502 -5.18 -16.86 8.39
N GLU A 503 -5.51 -17.74 9.34
CA GLU A 503 -6.36 -17.44 10.51
C GLU A 503 -5.77 -16.35 11.41
N ASP A 504 -4.47 -16.11 11.32
CA ASP A 504 -3.79 -15.04 12.07
C ASP A 504 -4.02 -13.65 11.45
N ASN A 505 -4.49 -13.58 10.20
CA ASN A 505 -4.68 -12.29 9.51
C ASN A 505 -5.92 -11.55 10.03
N PRO A 506 -5.83 -10.23 10.29
CA PRO A 506 -6.95 -9.46 10.86
C PRO A 506 -8.21 -9.45 9.97
N SER A 507 -8.05 -9.59 8.66
CA SER A 507 -9.19 -9.63 7.72
C SER A 507 -9.89 -10.99 7.64
N TYR A 508 -9.33 -12.05 8.27
CA TYR A 508 -9.81 -13.42 8.12
C TYR A 508 -11.30 -13.60 8.42
N LEU A 509 -11.79 -13.03 9.53
CA LEU A 509 -13.19 -13.18 9.94
C LEU A 509 -14.17 -12.42 9.04
N ALA A 510 -13.77 -11.31 8.47
CA ALA A 510 -14.59 -10.58 7.50
C ALA A 510 -14.44 -11.16 6.09
N GLY A 511 -13.26 -11.72 5.77
CA GLY A 511 -12.93 -12.24 4.45
C GLY A 511 -13.14 -11.18 3.38
N PHE A 512 -13.80 -11.58 2.30
CA PHE A 512 -14.23 -10.71 1.21
C PHE A 512 -15.73 -10.37 1.28
N GLY A 513 -16.33 -10.50 2.47
CA GLY A 513 -17.68 -10.09 2.76
C GLY A 513 -18.76 -11.10 2.38
N GLU A 514 -20.01 -10.69 2.56
CA GLU A 514 -21.22 -11.47 2.23
C GLU A 514 -22.02 -10.75 1.14
N GLY A 515 -22.21 -11.40 0.00
CA GLY A 515 -22.83 -10.75 -1.17
C GLY A 515 -21.99 -9.55 -1.62
N ASP A 516 -22.62 -8.38 -1.74
CA ASP A 516 -21.95 -7.12 -2.09
C ASP A 516 -21.55 -6.28 -0.88
N HIS A 517 -21.41 -6.86 0.31
CA HIS A 517 -21.14 -6.12 1.53
C HIS A 517 -19.92 -6.68 2.25
N VAL A 518 -18.92 -5.84 2.49
CA VAL A 518 -17.73 -6.16 3.30
C VAL A 518 -17.44 -5.04 4.29
N GLU A 519 -17.24 -5.40 5.55
CA GLU A 519 -16.84 -4.47 6.60
C GLU A 519 -15.35 -4.61 6.91
N TYR A 520 -14.61 -3.51 6.93
CA TYR A 520 -13.21 -3.47 7.30
C TYR A 520 -13.09 -3.35 8.83
N ARG A 521 -13.47 -4.44 9.52
CA ARG A 521 -13.61 -4.50 10.99
C ARG A 521 -12.31 -4.33 11.74
N GLU A 522 -11.19 -4.63 11.10
CA GLU A 522 -9.85 -4.45 11.66
C GLU A 522 -9.48 -2.98 11.83
N GLY A 523 -10.18 -2.06 11.16
CA GLY A 523 -9.91 -0.64 11.21
C GLY A 523 -8.48 -0.31 10.78
N ILE A 524 -7.78 0.51 11.57
CA ILE A 524 -6.39 0.89 11.30
C ILE A 524 -5.38 -0.24 11.52
N PHE A 525 -5.81 -1.39 12.01
CA PHE A 525 -4.94 -2.52 12.35
C PHE A 525 -4.72 -3.45 11.17
N VAL A 526 -4.01 -2.98 10.14
CA VAL A 526 -3.57 -3.75 8.99
C VAL A 526 -2.09 -4.10 9.14
N GLY A 527 -1.72 -5.32 8.77
CA GLY A 527 -0.34 -5.78 8.77
C GLY A 527 0.32 -5.72 10.15
N TYR A 528 1.59 -5.26 10.21
CA TYR A 528 2.36 -5.21 11.47
C TYR A 528 1.68 -4.40 12.58
N ARG A 529 0.83 -3.42 12.22
CA ARG A 529 0.03 -2.65 13.22
C ARG A 529 -0.84 -3.56 14.05
N TYR A 530 -1.42 -4.59 13.43
CA TYR A 530 -2.22 -5.60 14.09
C TYR A 530 -1.36 -6.60 14.86
N TYR A 531 -0.40 -7.23 14.20
CA TYR A 531 0.38 -8.31 14.82
C TYR A 531 1.18 -7.83 16.03
N ASP A 532 1.71 -6.61 15.99
CA ASP A 532 2.43 -6.01 17.11
C ASP A 532 1.48 -5.66 18.26
N LYS A 533 0.29 -5.10 17.97
CA LYS A 533 -0.73 -4.79 18.98
C LYS A 533 -1.26 -6.05 19.67
N LYS A 534 -1.45 -7.12 18.93
CA LYS A 534 -1.86 -8.44 19.41
C LYS A 534 -0.73 -9.17 20.15
N LYS A 535 0.52 -8.73 20.03
CA LYS A 535 1.72 -9.47 20.49
C LYS A 535 1.75 -10.89 19.91
N MET A 536 1.32 -11.03 18.66
CA MET A 536 1.20 -12.29 17.96
C MET A 536 2.49 -12.59 17.21
N ASP A 537 2.99 -13.81 17.33
CA ASP A 537 4.13 -14.27 16.57
C ASP A 537 3.76 -14.33 15.07
N VAL A 538 4.72 -13.99 14.22
CA VAL A 538 4.62 -14.09 12.76
C VAL A 538 5.76 -14.94 12.22
N LEU A 539 5.65 -15.39 11.00
CA LEU A 539 6.72 -16.12 10.35
C LEU A 539 7.90 -15.18 10.05
N PHE A 540 7.61 -14.04 9.42
CA PHE A 540 8.57 -12.94 9.20
C PHE A 540 7.87 -11.59 9.38
N PRO A 541 8.45 -10.65 10.16
CA PRO A 541 7.83 -9.36 10.40
C PRO A 541 8.03 -8.38 9.24
N PHE A 542 7.20 -7.35 9.18
CA PHE A 542 7.37 -6.21 8.28
C PHE A 542 8.76 -5.57 8.43
N GLY A 543 9.36 -5.21 7.31
CA GLY A 543 10.69 -4.59 7.27
C GLY A 543 11.84 -5.58 7.43
N TYR A 544 11.58 -6.87 7.61
CA TYR A 544 12.60 -7.90 7.82
C TYR A 544 13.29 -8.30 6.52
N GLY A 545 14.59 -8.56 6.61
CA GLY A 545 15.43 -9.12 5.56
C GLY A 545 16.88 -9.15 6.01
N LEU A 546 17.57 -10.26 5.72
CA LEU A 546 18.96 -10.50 6.10
C LEU A 546 19.93 -10.00 5.02
N SER A 547 21.21 -9.92 5.36
CA SER A 547 22.32 -9.61 4.50
C SER A 547 23.44 -10.64 4.70
N TYR A 548 24.39 -10.71 3.77
CA TYR A 548 25.65 -11.45 3.94
C TYR A 548 26.68 -10.70 4.79
N THR A 549 26.34 -9.49 5.26
CA THR A 549 27.13 -8.72 6.23
C THR A 549 26.26 -8.36 7.44
N THR A 550 26.84 -7.70 8.42
CA THR A 550 26.14 -7.26 9.63
C THR A 550 26.29 -5.76 9.82
N PHE A 551 25.29 -5.13 10.46
CA PHE A 551 25.27 -3.71 10.72
C PHE A 551 25.05 -3.42 12.21
N ALA A 552 25.69 -2.39 12.71
CA ALA A 552 25.51 -1.87 14.07
C ALA A 552 24.99 -0.44 14.02
N TYR A 553 24.03 -0.14 14.90
CA TYR A 553 23.43 1.18 15.05
C TYR A 553 23.95 1.84 16.32
N SER A 554 24.28 3.13 16.25
CA SER A 554 24.82 3.88 17.40
C SER A 554 24.49 5.37 17.28
N ASN A 555 24.76 6.12 18.36
CA ASN A 555 24.71 7.59 18.38
C ASN A 555 23.36 8.18 17.92
N LEU A 556 22.23 7.58 18.34
CA LEU A 556 20.90 8.18 18.11
C LEU A 556 20.86 9.55 18.79
N CYS A 557 20.58 10.59 18.03
CA CYS A 557 20.49 11.95 18.50
C CYS A 557 19.23 12.63 17.97
N LEU A 558 18.49 13.27 18.87
CA LEU A 558 17.38 14.17 18.56
C LEU A 558 17.86 15.61 18.75
N ASP A 559 17.65 16.48 17.77
CA ASP A 559 18.06 17.89 17.80
C ASP A 559 17.36 18.68 18.94
N LYS A 560 16.22 18.17 19.40
CA LYS A 560 15.46 18.73 20.54
C LYS A 560 14.71 17.63 21.30
N LYS A 561 14.42 17.86 22.58
CA LYS A 561 13.68 16.93 23.45
C LYS A 561 12.22 17.36 23.68
N THR A 562 11.92 18.60 23.35
CA THR A 562 10.54 19.16 23.38
C THR A 562 10.33 20.00 22.14
N MET A 563 9.18 19.87 21.51
CA MET A 563 8.79 20.62 20.32
C MET A 563 7.28 20.88 20.32
N LYS A 564 6.84 21.86 19.52
CA LYS A 564 5.44 22.00 19.15
C LYS A 564 5.13 21.16 17.92
N ASP A 565 3.87 20.78 17.76
CA ASP A 565 3.39 20.03 16.60
C ASP A 565 3.51 20.78 15.25
N THR A 566 3.84 22.07 15.29
CA THR A 566 4.11 22.92 14.12
C THR A 566 5.60 22.98 13.75
N GLU A 567 6.48 22.37 14.54
CA GLU A 567 7.92 22.30 14.31
C GLU A 567 8.31 20.98 13.69
N GLU A 568 9.54 20.89 13.21
CA GLU A 568 10.17 19.66 12.72
C GLU A 568 11.18 19.14 13.73
N LEU A 569 11.28 17.82 13.85
CA LEU A 569 12.31 17.12 14.61
C LEU A 569 13.34 16.51 13.66
N THR A 570 14.62 16.84 13.89
CA THR A 570 15.72 16.17 13.19
C THR A 570 16.24 15.03 14.03
N VAL A 571 16.25 13.82 13.44
CA VAL A 571 16.76 12.60 14.05
C VAL A 571 17.97 12.12 13.27
N SER A 572 19.09 11.90 13.94
CA SER A 572 20.31 11.34 13.34
C SER A 572 20.76 10.07 14.04
N VAL A 573 21.31 9.13 13.27
CA VAL A 573 21.83 7.86 13.76
C VAL A 573 23.03 7.43 12.93
N ASP A 574 24.06 6.86 13.56
CA ASP A 574 25.19 6.28 12.86
C ASP A 574 24.94 4.78 12.62
N VAL A 575 25.25 4.34 11.40
CA VAL A 575 25.18 2.93 11.01
C VAL A 575 26.54 2.49 10.50
N THR A 576 27.06 1.40 11.06
CA THR A 576 28.39 0.84 10.74
C THR A 576 28.22 -0.56 10.15
N ASN A 577 28.87 -0.84 9.04
CA ASN A 577 29.02 -2.21 8.54
C ASN A 577 30.10 -2.91 9.37
N THR A 578 29.70 -3.91 10.15
CA THR A 578 30.56 -4.66 11.08
C THR A 578 31.10 -5.96 10.50
N GLY A 579 30.68 -6.33 9.29
CA GLY A 579 31.15 -7.53 8.60
C GLY A 579 32.30 -7.26 7.62
N ASP A 580 32.60 -8.25 6.80
CA ASP A 580 33.72 -8.29 5.88
C ASP A 580 33.36 -8.04 4.40
N ARG A 581 32.07 -7.79 4.12
CA ARG A 581 31.54 -7.52 2.77
C ARG A 581 30.84 -6.16 2.72
N ALA A 582 30.91 -5.48 1.58
CA ALA A 582 30.05 -4.35 1.33
C ALA A 582 28.59 -4.75 1.31
N GLY A 583 27.70 -3.92 1.82
CA GLY A 583 26.27 -4.19 1.85
C GLY A 583 25.45 -2.94 1.98
N LYS A 584 24.15 -3.09 1.65
CA LYS A 584 23.16 -2.02 1.81
C LYS A 584 22.25 -2.35 3.00
N GLU A 585 21.97 -1.34 3.81
CA GLU A 585 21.03 -1.44 4.94
C GLU A 585 19.88 -0.46 4.76
N VAL A 586 18.68 -0.90 5.15
CA VAL A 586 17.47 -0.05 5.21
C VAL A 586 17.26 0.37 6.66
N VAL A 587 17.65 1.59 6.97
CA VAL A 587 17.44 2.19 8.30
C VAL A 587 15.99 2.62 8.41
N GLN A 588 15.23 2.03 9.33
CA GLN A 588 13.80 2.25 9.51
C GLN A 588 13.54 3.05 10.78
N LEU A 589 12.78 4.14 10.64
CA LEU A 589 12.37 4.98 11.76
C LEU A 589 10.87 4.80 12.04
N TYR A 590 10.58 4.39 13.27
CA TYR A 590 9.21 4.25 13.78
C TYR A 590 8.94 5.28 14.87
N VAL A 591 7.68 5.68 15.00
CA VAL A 591 7.18 6.54 16.08
C VAL A 591 6.10 5.79 16.85
N ALA A 592 6.20 5.83 18.18
CA ALA A 592 5.23 5.26 19.11
C ALA A 592 4.71 6.35 20.05
N ASP A 593 3.41 6.47 20.16
CA ASP A 593 2.76 7.30 21.18
C ASP A 593 2.70 6.52 22.49
N LYS A 594 3.24 7.07 23.57
CA LYS A 594 3.30 6.37 24.86
C LYS A 594 1.95 6.30 25.55
N GLU A 595 1.20 7.41 25.48
CA GLU A 595 -0.12 7.55 26.13
C GLU A 595 -1.06 8.30 25.21
N SER A 596 -2.03 7.62 24.63
CA SER A 596 -3.01 8.20 23.71
C SER A 596 -4.43 8.03 24.25
N THR A 597 -5.26 9.03 24.05
CA THR A 597 -6.70 8.99 24.39
C THR A 597 -7.49 8.15 23.40
N VAL A 598 -6.91 7.84 22.25
CA VAL A 598 -7.49 6.98 21.21
C VAL A 598 -6.68 5.70 21.03
N ILE A 599 -7.32 4.65 20.53
CA ILE A 599 -6.63 3.40 20.23
C ILE A 599 -5.65 3.64 19.08
N ARG A 600 -4.36 3.34 19.30
CA ARG A 600 -3.30 3.48 18.29
C ARG A 600 -2.51 2.17 18.12
N PRO A 601 -1.84 1.97 16.96
CA PRO A 601 -0.79 0.95 16.83
C PRO A 601 0.32 1.16 17.85
N VAL A 602 1.04 0.10 18.19
CA VAL A 602 2.18 0.16 19.13
C VAL A 602 3.26 1.11 18.62
N LYS A 603 3.47 1.09 17.30
CA LYS A 603 4.38 1.98 16.57
C LYS A 603 3.98 1.99 15.11
N GLU A 604 4.44 2.99 14.39
CA GLU A 604 4.21 3.13 12.94
C GLU A 604 5.49 3.60 12.25
N LEU A 605 5.78 3.05 11.08
CA LEU A 605 6.87 3.50 10.23
C LEU A 605 6.59 4.96 9.78
N ARG A 606 7.58 5.85 9.99
CA ARG A 606 7.45 7.27 9.64
C ARG A 606 8.49 7.75 8.64
N ASP A 607 9.60 7.04 8.52
CA ASP A 607 10.54 7.21 7.41
C ASP A 607 11.49 6.01 7.30
N PHE A 608 12.21 5.91 6.18
CA PHE A 608 13.26 4.93 5.95
C PHE A 608 14.31 5.49 4.99
N VAL A 609 15.54 5.03 5.12
CA VAL A 609 16.65 5.39 4.22
C VAL A 609 17.47 4.15 3.94
N LYS A 610 17.74 3.87 2.66
CA LYS A 610 18.68 2.81 2.23
C LYS A 610 20.04 3.40 2.00
N ILE A 611 21.05 2.82 2.64
CA ILE A 611 22.45 3.25 2.52
C ILE A 611 23.36 2.09 2.15
N GLU A 612 24.42 2.36 1.42
CA GLU A 612 25.48 1.40 1.10
C GLU A 612 26.72 1.67 1.95
N LEU A 613 27.30 0.62 2.51
CA LEU A 613 28.47 0.70 3.41
C LEU A 613 29.53 -0.33 3.01
N ALA A 614 30.76 0.12 2.84
CA ALA A 614 31.92 -0.76 2.75
C ALA A 614 32.22 -1.41 4.13
N PRO A 615 32.98 -2.51 4.19
CA PRO A 615 33.40 -3.12 5.45
C PRO A 615 34.08 -2.10 6.38
N GLY A 616 33.58 -1.99 7.62
CA GLY A 616 34.09 -1.05 8.62
C GLY A 616 33.65 0.41 8.41
N GLU A 617 32.94 0.73 7.34
CA GLU A 617 32.46 2.10 7.07
C GLU A 617 31.28 2.43 7.99
N THR A 618 31.25 3.69 8.46
CA THR A 618 30.15 4.29 9.22
C THR A 618 29.58 5.46 8.45
N LYS A 619 28.26 5.52 8.33
CA LYS A 619 27.52 6.68 7.78
C LYS A 619 26.48 7.16 8.76
N THR A 620 26.32 8.48 8.85
CA THR A 620 25.22 9.10 9.60
C THR A 620 24.02 9.24 8.69
N VAL A 621 22.88 8.71 9.14
CA VAL A 621 21.57 8.87 8.49
C VAL A 621 20.78 9.92 9.25
N THR A 622 20.11 10.80 8.52
CA THR A 622 19.30 11.87 9.10
C THR A 622 17.87 11.80 8.57
N PHE A 623 16.89 11.93 9.48
CA PHE A 623 15.47 12.00 9.20
C PHE A 623 14.91 13.33 9.66
N THR A 624 13.85 13.82 9.00
CA THR A 624 13.10 15.00 9.40
C THR A 624 11.64 14.65 9.59
N LEU A 625 11.14 14.80 10.81
CA LEU A 625 9.77 14.44 11.19
C LEU A 625 8.95 15.71 11.44
N GLY A 626 7.93 15.92 10.65
CA GLY A 626 6.92 16.97 10.85
C GLY A 626 5.69 16.46 11.59
N LYS A 627 4.66 17.32 11.70
CA LYS A 627 3.39 17.04 12.40
C LYS A 627 2.80 15.65 12.11
N ARG A 628 2.80 15.24 10.84
CA ARG A 628 2.19 13.98 10.39
C ARG A 628 2.81 12.73 11.03
N ALA A 629 4.07 12.79 11.44
CA ALA A 629 4.76 11.66 12.08
C ALA A 629 4.19 11.32 13.47
N PHE A 630 3.56 12.27 14.14
CA PHE A 630 3.03 12.15 15.49
C PHE A 630 1.49 12.08 15.53
N ALA A 631 0.83 12.45 14.42
CA ALA A 631 -0.60 12.63 14.33
C ALA A 631 -1.38 11.31 14.13
N TYR A 632 -2.64 11.33 14.56
CA TYR A 632 -3.71 10.44 14.14
C TYR A 632 -4.81 11.27 13.45
N TYR A 633 -5.74 10.62 12.77
CA TYR A 633 -6.87 11.32 12.17
C TYR A 633 -8.04 11.42 13.16
N ASP A 634 -8.41 12.64 13.52
CA ASP A 634 -9.49 12.91 14.45
C ASP A 634 -10.80 13.19 13.68
N VAL A 635 -11.79 12.32 13.91
CA VAL A 635 -13.11 12.40 13.25
C VAL A 635 -13.99 13.55 13.75
N GLN A 636 -13.63 14.19 14.89
CA GLN A 636 -14.38 15.33 15.41
C GLN A 636 -14.05 16.62 14.65
N ILE A 637 -12.79 16.75 14.25
CA ILE A 637 -12.33 17.93 13.49
C ILE A 637 -12.11 17.62 12.00
N HIS A 638 -12.31 16.37 11.58
CA HIS A 638 -12.07 15.87 10.22
C HIS A 638 -10.68 16.21 9.70
N ASP A 639 -9.66 16.12 10.58
CA ASP A 639 -8.28 16.47 10.25
C ASP A 639 -7.28 15.74 11.17
N TRP A 640 -5.98 15.91 10.87
CA TRP A 640 -4.86 15.31 11.60
C TRP A 640 -4.56 16.06 12.89
N GLN A 641 -4.59 15.32 13.99
CA GLN A 641 -4.38 15.81 15.35
C GLN A 641 -3.17 15.15 15.99
N VAL A 642 -2.37 15.95 16.71
CA VAL A 642 -1.33 15.49 17.63
C VAL A 642 -1.80 15.70 19.05
N GLU A 643 -1.73 14.69 19.89
CA GLU A 643 -1.94 14.84 21.33
C GLU A 643 -0.66 15.35 21.99
N THR A 644 -0.81 16.22 22.99
CA THR A 644 0.34 16.62 23.82
C THR A 644 0.78 15.45 24.67
N GLY A 645 2.03 15.01 24.50
CA GLY A 645 2.55 13.85 25.22
C GLY A 645 3.96 13.47 24.80
N GLU A 646 4.42 12.34 25.35
CA GLU A 646 5.71 11.75 25.03
C GLU A 646 5.58 10.74 23.89
N PHE A 647 6.45 10.87 22.90
CA PHE A 647 6.58 9.96 21.78
C PHE A 647 7.95 9.29 21.79
N GLU A 648 7.99 7.98 21.57
CA GLU A 648 9.25 7.26 21.33
C GLU A 648 9.63 7.31 19.87
N ILE A 649 10.89 7.64 19.60
CA ILE A 649 11.55 7.53 18.30
C ILE A 649 12.34 6.22 18.33
N LEU A 650 12.02 5.31 17.43
CA LEU A 650 12.55 3.96 17.39
C LEU A 650 13.30 3.76 16.07
N ILE A 651 14.57 3.38 16.14
CA ILE A 651 15.38 3.08 14.96
C ILE A 651 15.68 1.58 14.94
N GLY A 652 15.48 0.95 13.80
CA GLY A 652 15.72 -0.48 13.67
C GLY A 652 15.89 -0.98 12.24
N ALA A 653 16.17 -2.28 12.13
CA ALA A 653 16.32 -3.01 10.88
C ALA A 653 14.98 -3.65 10.41
N SER A 654 13.98 -3.70 11.28
CA SER A 654 12.61 -4.14 10.99
C SER A 654 11.63 -3.65 12.06
N SER A 655 10.34 -3.91 11.86
CA SER A 655 9.33 -3.58 12.88
C SER A 655 9.55 -4.26 14.23
N ARG A 656 10.31 -5.35 14.29
CA ARG A 656 10.61 -6.12 15.51
C ARG A 656 12.07 -6.14 15.91
N ASP A 657 12.96 -5.64 15.07
CA ASP A 657 14.37 -5.48 15.38
C ASP A 657 14.68 -3.99 15.58
N ILE A 658 14.36 -3.49 16.77
CA ILE A 658 14.58 -2.11 17.19
C ILE A 658 15.90 -2.01 17.94
N ALA A 659 16.90 -1.40 17.30
CA ALA A 659 18.24 -1.25 17.83
C ALA A 659 18.37 -0.11 18.84
N LEU A 660 17.76 1.05 18.57
CA LEU A 660 17.88 2.25 19.39
C LEU A 660 16.52 2.91 19.61
N ARG A 661 16.42 3.61 20.75
CA ARG A 661 15.23 4.40 21.09
C ARG A 661 15.58 5.65 21.87
N ASP A 662 14.77 6.69 21.67
CA ASP A 662 14.84 7.94 22.42
C ASP A 662 13.44 8.55 22.50
N THR A 663 13.22 9.57 23.33
CA THR A 663 11.91 10.16 23.57
C THR A 663 11.93 11.66 23.28
N VAL A 664 10.84 12.13 22.67
CA VAL A 664 10.54 13.55 22.47
C VAL A 664 9.17 13.87 23.06
N THR A 665 9.04 15.02 23.71
CA THR A 665 7.75 15.57 24.12
C THR A 665 7.22 16.50 23.03
N VAL A 666 6.01 16.24 22.54
CA VAL A 666 5.35 17.08 21.55
C VAL A 666 4.20 17.83 22.20
N GLU A 667 4.18 19.15 22.05
CA GLU A 667 3.10 20.02 22.53
C GLU A 667 2.15 20.32 21.36
N SER A 668 0.89 19.93 21.47
CA SER A 668 -0.13 20.25 20.50
C SER A 668 -0.47 21.74 20.55
N THR A 669 -0.52 22.37 19.39
CA THR A 669 -1.00 23.75 19.26
C THR A 669 -2.51 23.84 18.98
N VAL A 670 -3.14 22.69 18.71
CA VAL A 670 -4.57 22.59 18.42
C VAL A 670 -5.30 22.22 19.71
N LYS A 671 -6.24 23.05 20.12
CA LYS A 671 -7.18 22.73 21.19
C LYS A 671 -8.50 22.32 20.56
N ILE A 672 -8.92 21.11 20.81
CA ILE A 672 -10.24 20.63 20.39
C ILE A 672 -11.22 20.97 21.52
N PRO A 673 -12.21 21.86 21.30
CA PRO A 673 -13.23 22.15 22.28
C PRO A 673 -14.01 20.86 22.59
N PHE A 674 -14.15 20.55 23.88
CA PHE A 674 -14.97 19.40 24.27
C PHE A 674 -16.44 19.74 24.05
N HIS A 675 -17.15 18.87 23.36
CA HIS A 675 -18.59 19.04 23.12
C HIS A 675 -19.40 18.26 24.18
N TYR A 676 -19.96 18.98 25.13
CA TYR A 676 -20.82 18.39 26.15
C TYR A 676 -22.20 18.10 25.58
N THR A 677 -22.74 16.97 25.98
CA THR A 677 -24.11 16.52 25.69
C THR A 677 -24.79 16.05 26.96
N THR A 678 -26.08 15.77 26.93
CA THR A 678 -26.80 15.16 28.06
C THR A 678 -26.25 13.76 28.42
N ASP A 679 -25.55 13.12 27.48
CA ASP A 679 -24.92 11.80 27.65
C ASP A 679 -23.45 11.87 28.06
N THR A 680 -22.86 13.06 28.16
CA THR A 680 -21.50 13.24 28.68
C THR A 680 -21.40 12.65 30.09
N THR A 681 -20.40 11.80 30.31
CA THR A 681 -20.25 11.09 31.59
C THR A 681 -19.69 12.00 32.69
N MET A 682 -19.98 11.66 33.94
CA MET A 682 -19.38 12.36 35.09
C MET A 682 -17.84 12.22 35.07
N GLY A 683 -17.29 11.10 34.62
CA GLY A 683 -15.86 10.90 34.48
C GLY A 683 -15.22 11.88 33.52
N ASP A 684 -15.83 12.09 32.35
CA ASP A 684 -15.36 13.08 31.36
C ASP A 684 -15.33 14.49 31.94
N ILE A 685 -16.33 14.82 32.76
CA ILE A 685 -16.43 16.13 33.40
C ILE A 685 -15.43 16.28 34.54
N MET A 686 -15.27 15.23 35.38
CA MET A 686 -14.33 15.22 36.50
C MET A 686 -12.87 15.36 36.04
N SER A 687 -12.55 14.89 34.85
CA SER A 687 -11.23 15.07 34.21
C SER A 687 -10.96 16.54 33.78
N ARG A 688 -11.98 17.41 33.81
CA ARG A 688 -11.94 18.83 33.44
C ARG A 688 -12.28 19.73 34.63
N PRO A 689 -11.28 20.27 35.36
CA PRO A 689 -11.51 20.96 36.65
C PRO A 689 -12.55 22.06 36.62
N GLU A 690 -12.56 22.89 35.57
CA GLU A 690 -13.52 24.01 35.48
C GLU A 690 -14.95 23.54 35.18
N ALA A 691 -15.11 22.55 34.30
CA ALA A 691 -16.39 21.91 34.05
C ALA A 691 -16.91 21.19 35.31
N TRP A 692 -16.03 20.51 36.02
CA TRP A 692 -16.41 19.85 37.27
C TRP A 692 -16.87 20.83 38.34
N LYS A 693 -16.20 21.96 38.54
CA LYS A 693 -16.64 23.04 39.44
C LYS A 693 -18.04 23.53 39.10
N LEU A 694 -18.34 23.75 37.82
CA LEU A 694 -19.66 24.16 37.38
C LEU A 694 -20.72 23.11 37.72
N VAL A 695 -20.47 21.86 37.40
CA VAL A 695 -21.39 20.74 37.65
C VAL A 695 -21.63 20.59 39.16
N GLN A 696 -20.57 20.61 39.98
CA GLN A 696 -20.70 20.58 41.45
C GLN A 696 -21.58 21.72 41.98
N SER A 697 -21.44 22.95 41.42
CA SER A 697 -22.25 24.09 41.85
C SER A 697 -23.74 23.94 41.54
N VAL A 698 -24.10 23.15 40.56
CA VAL A 698 -25.50 22.83 40.21
C VAL A 698 -26.01 21.64 41.03
N LEU A 699 -25.21 20.57 41.13
CA LEU A 699 -25.57 19.36 41.86
C LEU A 699 -25.69 19.62 43.39
N SER A 700 -24.86 20.50 43.95
CA SER A 700 -24.94 20.87 45.39
C SER A 700 -26.21 21.62 45.79
N LYS A 701 -26.93 22.16 44.82
CA LYS A 701 -28.24 22.83 45.03
C LYS A 701 -29.42 21.86 44.87
N GLY A 702 -29.17 20.63 44.41
CA GLY A 702 -30.15 19.57 44.23
C GLY A 702 -30.00 18.47 45.33
N MET A 703 -30.38 17.25 44.99
CA MET A 703 -30.44 16.09 45.87
C MET A 703 -29.14 15.71 46.63
N PHE A 704 -27.97 16.06 46.08
CA PHE A 704 -26.67 15.83 46.72
C PHE A 704 -26.34 16.94 47.78
N GLY A 705 -27.14 17.99 47.93
CA GLY A 705 -26.92 19.09 48.85
C GLY A 705 -27.73 19.04 50.15
N GLN A 706 -28.74 18.20 50.25
CA GLN A 706 -29.41 17.94 51.53
C GLN A 706 -28.90 16.57 52.00
N GLY A 707 -28.14 16.60 53.08
CA GLY A 707 -27.55 15.40 53.65
C GLY A 707 -28.55 14.25 53.78
N SER A 708 -28.57 13.40 52.79
CA SER A 708 -28.97 12.05 53.03
C SER A 708 -27.92 11.52 54.01
N GLU A 709 -28.28 11.36 55.28
CA GLU A 709 -27.57 10.43 56.12
C GLU A 709 -27.39 9.18 55.24
N VAL A 710 -26.16 8.93 54.80
CA VAL A 710 -25.79 7.64 54.23
C VAL A 710 -26.05 6.70 55.38
N ASN A 711 -27.26 6.09 55.40
CA ASN A 711 -27.47 4.92 56.27
C ASN A 711 -26.33 4.00 55.89
N GLU A 712 -25.42 3.79 56.82
CA GLU A 712 -24.42 2.73 56.69
C GLU A 712 -25.23 1.46 56.40
N GLY A 713 -25.36 1.09 55.12
CA GLY A 713 -26.04 -0.13 54.74
C GLY A 713 -25.44 -1.26 55.53
N GLY A 714 -26.29 -2.14 56.07
CA GLY A 714 -25.80 -3.29 56.82
C GLY A 714 -24.79 -4.11 56.01
N ASP A 715 -24.05 -4.98 56.68
CA ASP A 715 -22.94 -5.76 56.08
C ASP A 715 -23.29 -6.41 54.73
N ALA A 716 -24.54 -6.79 54.51
CA ALA A 716 -25.03 -7.31 53.22
C ALA A 716 -24.99 -6.27 52.06
N ALA A 717 -25.11 -4.98 52.35
CA ALA A 717 -24.99 -3.95 51.32
C ALA A 717 -23.53 -3.66 50.99
N LYS A 718 -22.62 -3.77 51.94
CA LYS A 718 -21.16 -3.66 51.77
C LYS A 718 -20.61 -4.89 51.02
N GLU A 719 -21.21 -6.06 51.14
CA GLU A 719 -20.89 -7.24 50.33
C GLU A 719 -21.40 -7.17 48.90
N ALA A 720 -22.49 -6.43 48.65
CA ALA A 720 -23.13 -6.37 47.33
C ALA A 720 -22.51 -5.35 46.40
N ILE A 721 -21.88 -4.27 46.90
CA ILE A 721 -21.38 -3.15 46.13
C ILE A 721 -19.99 -2.75 46.63
N SER A 722 -18.93 -3.05 45.87
CA SER A 722 -17.58 -2.61 46.18
C SER A 722 -17.39 -1.10 45.95
N ASP A 723 -16.36 -0.53 46.56
CA ASP A 723 -15.99 0.88 46.34
C ASP A 723 -15.64 1.14 44.87
N GLU A 724 -14.99 0.17 44.21
CA GLU A 724 -14.67 0.23 42.78
C GLU A 724 -15.94 0.23 41.92
N MET A 725 -16.95 -0.58 42.28
CA MET A 725 -18.23 -0.59 41.55
C MET A 725 -18.94 0.75 41.69
N ASN A 726 -18.98 1.33 42.90
CA ASN A 726 -19.58 2.65 43.13
C ASN A 726 -18.84 3.75 42.34
N ALA A 727 -17.51 3.72 42.39
CA ALA A 727 -16.68 4.68 41.64
C ALA A 727 -16.92 4.56 40.12
N ALA A 728 -16.98 3.34 39.59
CA ALA A 728 -17.26 3.10 38.18
C ALA A 728 -18.69 3.53 37.78
N MET A 729 -19.69 3.25 38.59
CA MET A 729 -21.07 3.68 38.36
C MET A 729 -21.17 5.20 38.32
N LEU A 730 -20.49 5.91 39.18
CA LEU A 730 -20.43 7.37 39.17
C LEU A 730 -19.67 7.87 37.94
N GLN A 731 -18.52 7.29 37.66
CA GLN A 731 -17.68 7.69 36.54
C GLN A 731 -18.40 7.61 35.19
N TYR A 732 -19.16 6.54 34.98
CA TYR A 732 -19.87 6.31 33.71
C TYR A 732 -21.32 6.80 33.72
N MET A 733 -21.77 7.44 34.79
CA MET A 733 -23.11 8.04 34.84
C MET A 733 -23.19 9.26 33.91
N PRO A 734 -24.13 9.30 32.94
CA PRO A 734 -24.32 10.45 32.08
C PRO A 734 -24.94 11.63 32.87
N LEU A 735 -24.74 12.86 32.41
CA LEU A 735 -25.33 14.07 32.99
C LEU A 735 -26.84 13.98 33.20
N ARG A 736 -27.56 13.27 32.32
CA ARG A 736 -29.01 13.02 32.47
C ARG A 736 -29.36 11.97 33.52
N GLY A 737 -28.39 11.21 34.01
CA GLY A 737 -28.61 10.13 35.00
C GLY A 737 -29.45 10.57 36.23
N PRO A 738 -29.14 11.68 36.89
CA PRO A 738 -29.90 12.18 38.01
C PRO A 738 -31.42 12.36 37.74
N VAL A 739 -31.81 12.66 36.49
CA VAL A 739 -33.22 12.78 36.11
C VAL A 739 -33.93 11.44 36.25
N SER A 740 -33.31 10.37 35.77
CA SER A 740 -33.87 8.99 35.78
C SER A 740 -33.92 8.38 37.17
N PHE A 741 -33.03 8.80 38.06
CA PHE A 741 -32.94 8.30 39.44
C PHE A 741 -33.72 9.18 40.46
N GLY A 742 -34.59 10.07 39.99
CA GLY A 742 -35.42 10.89 40.90
C GLY A 742 -34.65 11.98 41.63
N GLY A 743 -33.57 12.47 41.06
CA GLY A 743 -32.66 13.48 41.64
C GLY A 743 -33.22 14.89 41.76
N GLY A 744 -34.49 15.10 41.50
CA GLY A 744 -35.13 16.45 41.61
C GLY A 744 -34.69 17.43 40.54
N VAL A 745 -34.03 16.94 39.45
CA VAL A 745 -33.51 17.72 38.34
C VAL A 745 -34.31 17.35 37.11
N SER A 746 -34.74 18.34 36.32
CA SER A 746 -35.41 18.12 35.05
C SER A 746 -34.43 17.99 33.87
N MET A 747 -34.88 17.38 32.76
CA MET A 747 -34.10 17.40 31.52
C MET A 747 -33.80 18.81 31.01
N ALA A 748 -34.72 19.76 31.26
CA ALA A 748 -34.50 21.17 30.91
C ALA A 748 -33.34 21.80 31.73
N ASP A 749 -33.15 21.39 32.98
CA ASP A 749 -32.02 21.87 33.79
C ASP A 749 -30.70 21.23 33.36
N VAL A 750 -30.74 19.95 33.00
CA VAL A 750 -29.57 19.28 32.39
C VAL A 750 -29.16 19.94 31.08
N GLN A 751 -30.13 20.27 30.20
CA GLN A 751 -29.84 20.98 28.94
C GLN A 751 -29.21 22.35 29.18
N LYS A 752 -29.74 23.12 30.12
CA LYS A 752 -29.15 24.41 30.52
C LYS A 752 -27.70 24.26 31.05
N LEU A 753 -27.43 23.19 31.80
CA LEU A 753 -26.09 22.88 32.27
C LEU A 753 -25.16 22.56 31.10
N VAL A 754 -25.60 21.73 30.16
CA VAL A 754 -24.88 21.41 28.90
C VAL A 754 -24.60 22.70 28.11
N ASP A 755 -25.58 23.57 27.93
CA ASP A 755 -25.41 24.82 27.19
C ASP A 755 -24.35 25.75 27.87
N ARG A 756 -24.32 25.77 29.22
CA ARG A 756 -23.31 26.54 29.99
C ARG A 756 -21.94 25.91 29.88
N LEU A 757 -21.83 24.58 29.92
CA LEU A 757 -20.57 23.86 29.73
C LEU A 757 -19.99 24.13 28.32
N ASN A 758 -20.81 24.01 27.28
CA ASN A 758 -20.40 24.31 25.90
C ASN A 758 -20.06 25.83 25.70
N ALA A 759 -20.64 26.74 26.47
CA ALA A 759 -20.28 28.16 26.42
C ALA A 759 -18.91 28.46 27.06
N MET A 760 -18.42 27.60 27.95
CA MET A 760 -17.08 27.72 28.57
C MET A 760 -15.95 27.28 27.62
N GLU A 761 -16.24 26.40 26.65
CA GLU A 761 -15.24 25.89 25.68
C GLU A 761 -15.05 26.87 24.49
N LYS A 762 -15.94 27.82 24.30
CA LYS A 762 -15.83 28.89 23.30
C LYS A 762 -14.89 30.01 23.76
#